data_3bfb8fa785e04c666f986d5bce9c281a
#
_entry.id   3bfb8fa785e04c666f986d5bce9c281a
#
_cell.length_a   1.000
_cell.length_b   1.000
_cell.length_c   1.000
_cell.angle_alpha   90.00
_cell.angle_beta   90.00
_cell.angle_gamma   90.00
#
_symmetry.space_group_name_H-M   'P 1'
#
loop_
_entity.id
_entity.type
_entity.pdbx_description
1 polymer ?
#
loop_
_entity_poly.entity_id
_entity_poly.type
_entity_poly.pdbx_seq_one_letter_code
_entity_poly.pdbx_strand_id
1 'polypeptide(L)'
;VNFFLSWIKRPVAAAMILLVFVSIAMVVLFDIRIGPSAGSGTAAYSVIINYYGVDAGRIERDITQPLENAISVIPGIEEVTSTSEYSKSRVDVTVPKVETANEVYLSLRDAVERVYSRLPSAVQKPVIVSSSMDKRPVFIVAFKSGNMNREQLSQFIEKEVKSSYERIDGTGEIEIGGGETREIHVTLNPQRAASAGLSPAKIASIIRESDVLLPLGKISDIRDSFPIVMQGRLETIDALKNLMITIPDAGQQKLGLYADISFQAREKDSISRVNGEQQVIIYIQSSGSANLVNLSQNLRAETVRWNSAGFQTDTLLDSGKKIEDSIMQVINAIIEGMILVILILAFSTGSIRQILILSILLPVVTLLTIGVLGIMKISLDAFILAGIAVGIGNVVDSAIVLTEACKTRKSGNNLEAVVKAFMEVIPSLISSVLTTIVVLIPLFFLGNLTEGIRSVSISVGIMMAITISLTIFFVPPFYLLNNNLSNPPGKRKLFSRISFRFFYRILYGSGKKVIDHPVFCLGISLCILVAAGVIVTFIGKDLSSIRDEDSVFVHAEYESGTSVAASDKKSKLLSDMILTIQGVERIETNAKFGNAEIMIRFDPAKLSKENLEESIKSFGLRIPNSFIYIPEVVSPLDKKLEIAVMGDDNRRLQELAKSTAHMLQELPWVDQVVLHFKDGPPVHTFDVDHEKAFNAGLTASSIANFLRWNIHGPVAQKWIDGRHEIDLRVMAEEEQVSSLDLVEETAFPLEESRLAFLTQLGSFRKQAEFEESRIYRKNRQRAVFFTVHTKNLDLDGAISHMKKTLAEISLPEGYAFELDKSASKLAEQFRTMWFVLLLAIVLIYMILAAQSESLLCPFLICTTVPISLAFPLIALFLSGQTLTTPILIGLIMLAGLAVNNTLLIADLTRENMLLYNRDYSKNRAAIPVLFALRKRIKDLLITSGTSILGALPLMLVGSQGNNMMNALAFVVFWGIIGSLIVSFIYVPAVIALFPRLLKPLSFQQ
;
A
#
# COMPACT_ATOMS: atom_id res chain seq x y z
N VAL A 1 -32.35 4.32 39.76
CA VAL A 1 -31.62 4.88 40.91
C VAL A 1 -31.28 3.78 41.91
N ASN A 2 -32.24 2.93 42.33
CA ASN A 2 -32.00 1.88 43.31
C ASN A 2 -30.98 0.80 42.90
N PHE A 3 -30.93 0.45 41.59
CA PHE A 3 -29.93 -0.47 41.08
C PHE A 3 -28.51 0.15 41.15
N PHE A 4 -28.34 1.40 40.74
CA PHE A 4 -27.04 2.09 40.82
C PHE A 4 -26.58 2.27 42.28
N LEU A 5 -27.47 2.58 43.22
CA LEU A 5 -27.16 2.66 44.63
C LEU A 5 -26.64 1.33 45.17
N SER A 6 -27.26 0.22 44.80
CA SER A 6 -26.81 -1.11 45.22
C SER A 6 -25.49 -1.50 44.62
N TRP A 7 -25.25 -1.09 43.34
CA TRP A 7 -24.02 -1.35 42.63
C TRP A 7 -22.82 -0.57 43.17
N ILE A 8 -22.98 0.72 43.45
CA ILE A 8 -21.93 1.59 43.99
C ILE A 8 -21.45 1.08 45.37
N LYS A 9 -22.31 0.38 46.15
CA LYS A 9 -21.96 -0.23 47.43
C LYS A 9 -21.13 -1.51 47.32
N ARG A 10 -20.95 -2.09 46.15
CA ARG A 10 -20.28 -3.38 45.93
C ARG A 10 -18.98 -3.26 45.09
N PRO A 11 -17.95 -2.60 45.64
CA PRO A 11 -16.71 -2.35 44.87
C PRO A 11 -15.93 -3.63 44.53
N VAL A 12 -16.01 -4.66 45.42
CA VAL A 12 -15.37 -5.96 45.18
C VAL A 12 -16.03 -6.69 44.01
N ALA A 13 -17.37 -6.66 43.93
CA ALA A 13 -18.08 -7.24 42.78
C ALA A 13 -17.71 -6.51 41.45
N ALA A 14 -17.64 -5.18 41.49
CA ALA A 14 -17.17 -4.40 40.33
C ALA A 14 -15.74 -4.79 39.93
N ALA A 15 -14.80 -4.94 40.89
CA ALA A 15 -13.43 -5.36 40.63
C ALA A 15 -13.36 -6.75 39.97
N MET A 16 -14.15 -7.72 40.49
CA MET A 16 -14.17 -9.09 39.95
C MET A 16 -14.70 -9.13 38.50
N ILE A 17 -15.79 -8.39 38.22
CA ILE A 17 -16.33 -8.30 36.87
C ILE A 17 -15.32 -7.65 35.92
N LEU A 18 -14.64 -6.59 36.36
CA LEU A 18 -13.59 -5.96 35.57
C LEU A 18 -12.45 -6.95 35.27
N LEU A 19 -12.02 -7.73 36.24
CA LEU A 19 -11.01 -8.77 36.09
C LEU A 19 -11.42 -9.84 35.06
N VAL A 20 -12.71 -10.25 35.07
CA VAL A 20 -13.20 -11.19 34.05
C VAL A 20 -13.07 -10.60 32.64
N PHE A 21 -13.48 -9.35 32.41
CA PHE A 21 -13.34 -8.70 31.13
C PHE A 21 -11.87 -8.54 30.73
N VAL A 22 -11.00 -8.16 31.65
CA VAL A 22 -9.55 -8.05 31.42
C VAL A 22 -8.96 -9.42 31.07
N SER A 23 -9.37 -10.49 31.75
CA SER A 23 -8.89 -11.85 31.48
C SER A 23 -9.32 -12.32 30.10
N ILE A 24 -10.56 -12.05 29.67
CA ILE A 24 -11.04 -12.36 28.32
C ILE A 24 -10.22 -11.57 27.27
N ALA A 25 -10.03 -10.28 27.48
CA ALA A 25 -9.24 -9.45 26.57
C ALA A 25 -7.78 -9.94 26.47
N MET A 26 -7.20 -10.41 27.60
CA MET A 26 -5.84 -10.95 27.62
C MET A 26 -5.72 -12.24 26.80
N VAL A 27 -6.72 -13.13 26.86
CA VAL A 27 -6.74 -14.35 26.03
C VAL A 27 -6.85 -14.01 24.55
N VAL A 28 -7.74 -13.08 24.20
CA VAL A 28 -7.94 -12.66 22.81
C VAL A 28 -6.69 -11.99 22.24
N LEU A 29 -5.88 -11.33 23.06
CA LEU A 29 -4.65 -10.67 22.64
C LEU A 29 -3.64 -11.64 21.99
N PHE A 30 -3.62 -12.91 22.41
CA PHE A 30 -2.73 -13.94 21.84
C PHE A 30 -3.16 -14.41 20.45
N ASP A 31 -4.42 -14.20 20.09
CA ASP A 31 -4.98 -14.67 18.80
C ASP A 31 -5.24 -13.53 17.80
N ILE A 32 -4.96 -12.29 18.20
CA ILE A 32 -5.25 -11.14 17.35
C ILE A 32 -4.24 -11.04 16.20
N ARG A 33 -4.76 -10.84 14.99
CA ARG A 33 -3.93 -10.66 13.79
C ARG A 33 -3.31 -9.26 13.78
N ILE A 34 -2.01 -9.20 13.52
CA ILE A 34 -1.27 -7.96 13.37
C ILE A 34 -0.91 -7.80 11.89
N GLY A 35 -1.37 -6.71 11.27
CA GLY A 35 -1.10 -6.44 9.85
C GLY A 35 -2.20 -5.60 9.21
N PRO A 36 -2.03 -5.22 7.95
CA PRO A 36 -3.07 -4.49 7.23
C PRO A 36 -4.38 -5.29 7.25
N SER A 37 -5.50 -4.57 7.36
CA SER A 37 -6.83 -5.19 7.44
C SER A 37 -7.08 -6.05 6.21
N ALA A 38 -7.21 -7.37 6.41
CA ALA A 38 -7.60 -8.28 5.35
C ALA A 38 -9.10 -8.04 5.06
N GLY A 39 -9.42 -7.35 3.97
CA GLY A 39 -10.81 -7.28 3.53
C GLY A 39 -11.31 -5.98 2.93
N SER A 40 -10.50 -4.96 2.84
CA SER A 40 -10.91 -3.67 2.26
C SER A 40 -10.21 -3.33 0.95
N GLY A 41 -9.29 -4.18 0.47
CA GLY A 41 -8.58 -4.01 -0.79
C GLY A 41 -9.38 -4.53 -1.99
N THR A 42 -9.13 -3.95 -3.15
CA THR A 42 -9.48 -4.55 -4.42
C THR A 42 -8.61 -5.79 -4.63
N ALA A 43 -9.22 -6.92 -4.95
CA ALA A 43 -8.48 -8.11 -5.39
C ALA A 43 -8.09 -7.93 -6.85
N ALA A 44 -6.90 -8.36 -7.22
CA ALA A 44 -6.46 -8.38 -8.61
C ALA A 44 -6.00 -9.79 -9.00
N TYR A 45 -6.33 -10.17 -10.23
CA TYR A 45 -5.86 -11.42 -10.82
C TYR A 45 -5.15 -11.11 -12.13
N SER A 46 -4.04 -11.79 -12.38
CA SER A 46 -3.32 -11.70 -13.64
C SER A 46 -3.37 -13.05 -14.35
N VAL A 47 -3.86 -13.07 -15.58
CA VAL A 47 -3.80 -14.23 -16.46
C VAL A 47 -2.60 -14.05 -17.38
N ILE A 48 -1.64 -14.94 -17.30
CA ILE A 48 -0.39 -14.89 -18.05
C ILE A 48 -0.35 -16.09 -19.01
N ILE A 49 -0.12 -15.81 -20.29
CA ILE A 49 0.04 -16.84 -21.32
C ILE A 49 1.30 -16.53 -22.12
N ASN A 50 2.16 -17.53 -22.27
CA ASN A 50 3.34 -17.43 -23.10
C ASN A 50 3.11 -18.14 -24.45
N TYR A 51 3.49 -17.46 -25.53
CA TYR A 51 3.50 -17.99 -26.88
C TYR A 51 4.79 -17.55 -27.55
N TYR A 52 5.83 -18.31 -27.36
CA TYR A 52 7.19 -17.95 -27.77
C TYR A 52 7.37 -17.70 -29.26
N GLY A 53 8.15 -16.65 -29.57
CA GLY A 53 8.52 -16.32 -30.93
C GLY A 53 7.45 -15.59 -31.73
N VAL A 54 6.44 -15.02 -31.05
CA VAL A 54 5.31 -14.34 -31.70
C VAL A 54 5.29 -12.88 -31.31
N ASP A 55 5.07 -12.00 -32.28
CA ASP A 55 4.99 -10.55 -32.12
C ASP A 55 3.79 -10.10 -31.29
N ALA A 56 3.85 -8.87 -30.74
CA ALA A 56 2.81 -8.33 -29.88
C ALA A 56 1.45 -8.21 -30.57
N GLY A 57 1.40 -7.86 -31.87
CA GLY A 57 0.16 -7.70 -32.62
C GLY A 57 -0.56 -9.03 -32.86
N ARG A 58 0.20 -10.11 -33.06
CA ARG A 58 -0.36 -11.44 -33.19
C ARG A 58 -0.78 -12.02 -31.84
N ILE A 59 0.02 -11.78 -30.79
CA ILE A 59 -0.37 -12.11 -29.40
C ILE A 59 -1.70 -11.44 -29.05
N GLU A 60 -1.85 -10.17 -29.40
CA GLU A 60 -3.09 -9.43 -29.16
C GLU A 60 -4.29 -10.12 -29.81
N ARG A 61 -4.20 -10.42 -31.12
CA ARG A 61 -5.31 -10.98 -31.89
C ARG A 61 -5.65 -12.41 -31.51
N ASP A 62 -4.60 -13.25 -31.39
CA ASP A 62 -4.78 -14.69 -31.25
C ASP A 62 -5.06 -15.13 -29.80
N ILE A 63 -4.58 -14.34 -28.82
CA ILE A 63 -4.64 -14.69 -27.40
C ILE A 63 -5.37 -13.65 -26.55
N THR A 64 -4.90 -12.38 -26.59
CA THR A 64 -5.35 -11.35 -25.65
C THR A 64 -6.81 -10.97 -25.88
N GLN A 65 -7.22 -10.69 -27.11
CA GLN A 65 -8.60 -10.33 -27.43
C GLN A 65 -9.61 -11.44 -27.10
N PRO A 66 -9.37 -12.71 -27.47
CA PRO A 66 -10.23 -13.81 -27.06
C PRO A 66 -10.39 -13.94 -25.53
N LEU A 67 -9.29 -13.73 -24.78
CA LEU A 67 -9.32 -13.74 -23.32
C LEU A 67 -10.12 -12.57 -22.77
N GLU A 68 -9.86 -11.34 -23.21
CA GLU A 68 -10.60 -10.15 -22.78
C GLU A 68 -12.10 -10.31 -23.01
N ASN A 69 -12.50 -10.83 -24.18
CA ASN A 69 -13.89 -11.06 -24.51
C ASN A 69 -14.57 -12.07 -23.58
N ALA A 70 -13.86 -13.10 -23.16
CA ALA A 70 -14.37 -14.10 -22.25
C ALA A 70 -14.41 -13.61 -20.78
N ILE A 71 -13.44 -12.79 -20.40
CA ILE A 71 -13.30 -12.29 -19.03
C ILE A 71 -14.24 -11.13 -18.76
N SER A 72 -14.42 -10.21 -19.71
CA SER A 72 -15.23 -8.99 -19.54
C SER A 72 -16.74 -9.26 -19.28
N VAL A 73 -17.20 -10.47 -19.51
CA VAL A 73 -18.60 -10.88 -19.27
C VAL A 73 -18.82 -11.39 -17.83
N ILE A 74 -17.74 -11.59 -17.06
CA ILE A 74 -17.83 -12.12 -15.69
C ILE A 74 -18.37 -11.02 -14.75
N PRO A 75 -19.48 -11.29 -14.02
CA PRO A 75 -20.01 -10.33 -13.06
C PRO A 75 -19.02 -10.06 -11.92
N GLY A 76 -18.94 -8.82 -11.46
CA GLY A 76 -18.10 -8.43 -10.33
C GLY A 76 -16.68 -7.95 -10.72
N ILE A 77 -16.36 -7.89 -12.01
CA ILE A 77 -15.13 -7.28 -12.51
C ILE A 77 -15.37 -5.77 -12.69
N GLU A 78 -14.47 -4.95 -12.15
CA GLU A 78 -14.50 -3.49 -12.28
C GLU A 78 -13.75 -3.00 -13.54
N GLU A 79 -12.58 -3.57 -13.79
CA GLU A 79 -11.70 -3.17 -14.88
C GLU A 79 -10.90 -4.34 -15.41
N VAL A 80 -10.73 -4.39 -16.72
CA VAL A 80 -9.85 -5.33 -17.40
C VAL A 80 -8.81 -4.53 -18.18
N THR A 81 -7.54 -4.73 -17.84
CA THR A 81 -6.42 -4.18 -18.59
C THR A 81 -5.57 -5.31 -19.15
N SER A 82 -5.03 -5.14 -20.32
CA SER A 82 -4.15 -6.16 -20.89
C SER A 82 -2.91 -5.56 -21.54
N THR A 83 -1.89 -6.38 -21.58
CA THR A 83 -0.61 -6.06 -22.24
C THR A 83 -0.22 -7.24 -23.12
N SER A 84 -0.03 -6.98 -24.40
CA SER A 84 0.53 -7.92 -25.35
C SER A 84 1.97 -7.50 -25.67
N GLU A 85 2.91 -8.38 -25.38
CA GLU A 85 4.35 -8.19 -25.61
C GLU A 85 4.88 -9.31 -26.52
N TYR A 86 6.09 -9.20 -26.96
CA TYR A 86 6.75 -10.30 -27.67
C TYR A 86 6.72 -11.57 -26.82
N SER A 87 6.16 -12.64 -27.38
CA SER A 87 6.03 -13.96 -26.74
C SER A 87 5.12 -14.04 -25.50
N LYS A 88 4.44 -12.98 -25.06
CA LYS A 88 3.69 -12.98 -23.81
C LYS A 88 2.39 -12.16 -23.89
N SER A 89 1.31 -12.74 -23.42
CA SER A 89 0.05 -12.06 -23.11
C SER A 89 -0.16 -11.99 -21.61
N ARG A 90 -0.57 -10.85 -21.10
CA ARG A 90 -0.98 -10.65 -19.71
C ARG A 90 -2.30 -9.90 -19.69
N VAL A 91 -3.29 -10.46 -18.99
CA VAL A 91 -4.59 -9.83 -18.76
C VAL A 91 -4.78 -9.64 -17.26
N ASP A 92 -4.85 -8.42 -16.82
CA ASP A 92 -5.04 -8.04 -15.43
C ASP A 92 -6.52 -7.70 -15.19
N VAL A 93 -7.08 -8.27 -14.15
CA VAL A 93 -8.50 -8.17 -13.79
C VAL A 93 -8.62 -7.59 -12.38
N THR A 94 -9.36 -6.50 -12.24
CA THR A 94 -9.59 -5.85 -10.95
C THR A 94 -10.99 -6.15 -10.42
N VAL A 95 -11.06 -6.61 -9.17
CA VAL A 95 -12.31 -6.96 -8.47
C VAL A 95 -12.48 -6.02 -7.28
N PRO A 96 -13.56 -5.21 -7.22
CA PRO A 96 -13.70 -4.14 -6.22
C PRO A 96 -13.99 -4.64 -4.82
N LYS A 97 -14.41 -5.92 -4.66
CA LYS A 97 -14.76 -6.51 -3.37
C LYS A 97 -14.02 -7.83 -3.14
N VAL A 98 -13.24 -7.90 -2.08
CA VAL A 98 -12.53 -9.12 -1.68
C VAL A 98 -13.50 -10.26 -1.34
N GLU A 99 -14.70 -9.95 -0.84
CA GLU A 99 -15.73 -10.94 -0.50
C GLU A 99 -16.18 -11.76 -1.74
N THR A 100 -16.21 -11.16 -2.92
CA THR A 100 -16.57 -11.82 -4.18
C THR A 100 -15.34 -12.33 -4.96
N ALA A 101 -14.14 -12.09 -4.47
CA ALA A 101 -12.91 -12.41 -5.19
C ALA A 101 -12.78 -13.91 -5.51
N ASN A 102 -13.15 -14.79 -4.59
CA ASN A 102 -13.10 -16.24 -4.81
C ASN A 102 -14.11 -16.71 -5.87
N GLU A 103 -15.30 -16.13 -5.92
CA GLU A 103 -16.32 -16.45 -6.94
C GLU A 103 -15.84 -15.97 -8.32
N VAL A 104 -15.26 -14.76 -8.37
CA VAL A 104 -14.69 -14.23 -9.62
C VAL A 104 -13.49 -15.07 -10.05
N TYR A 105 -12.64 -15.52 -9.14
CA TYR A 105 -11.52 -16.42 -9.46
C TYR A 105 -11.96 -17.72 -10.11
N LEU A 106 -12.99 -18.38 -9.56
CA LEU A 106 -13.52 -19.62 -10.14
C LEU A 106 -14.10 -19.36 -11.54
N SER A 107 -14.87 -18.29 -11.70
CA SER A 107 -15.43 -17.91 -13.00
C SER A 107 -14.35 -17.53 -14.01
N LEU A 108 -13.29 -16.85 -13.56
CA LEU A 108 -12.13 -16.49 -14.36
C LEU A 108 -11.39 -17.75 -14.84
N ARG A 109 -11.12 -18.69 -13.93
CA ARG A 109 -10.47 -19.96 -14.28
C ARG A 109 -11.26 -20.73 -15.35
N ASP A 110 -12.58 -20.82 -15.17
CA ASP A 110 -13.44 -21.52 -16.12
C ASP A 110 -13.50 -20.80 -17.49
N ALA A 111 -13.47 -19.47 -17.49
CA ALA A 111 -13.44 -18.69 -18.73
C ALA A 111 -12.10 -18.88 -19.48
N VAL A 112 -10.99 -18.83 -18.74
CA VAL A 112 -9.63 -19.02 -19.29
C VAL A 112 -9.47 -20.43 -19.87
N GLU A 113 -9.94 -21.48 -19.18
CA GLU A 113 -9.86 -22.86 -19.67
C GLU A 113 -10.69 -23.07 -20.94
N ARG A 114 -11.88 -22.47 -21.04
CA ARG A 114 -12.71 -22.49 -22.29
C ARG A 114 -12.00 -21.82 -23.45
N VAL A 115 -11.29 -20.72 -23.22
CA VAL A 115 -10.55 -20.03 -24.27
C VAL A 115 -9.32 -20.84 -24.65
N TYR A 116 -8.57 -21.36 -23.68
CA TYR A 116 -7.36 -22.14 -23.91
C TYR A 116 -7.59 -23.33 -24.85
N SER A 117 -8.71 -24.02 -24.75
CA SER A 117 -9.05 -25.13 -25.63
C SER A 117 -9.17 -24.76 -27.14
N ARG A 118 -9.28 -23.45 -27.44
CA ARG A 118 -9.40 -22.91 -28.80
C ARG A 118 -8.14 -22.22 -29.30
N LEU A 119 -7.13 -22.03 -28.41
CA LEU A 119 -5.86 -21.41 -28.78
C LEU A 119 -4.98 -22.39 -29.61
N PRO A 120 -4.01 -21.84 -30.37
CA PRO A 120 -3.04 -22.67 -31.08
C PRO A 120 -2.32 -23.67 -30.15
N SER A 121 -2.05 -24.86 -30.63
CA SER A 121 -1.44 -25.96 -29.83
C SER A 121 -0.05 -25.65 -29.27
N ALA A 122 0.65 -24.64 -29.82
CA ALA A 122 1.96 -24.21 -29.37
C ALA A 122 1.92 -23.19 -28.22
N VAL A 123 0.73 -22.75 -27.80
CA VAL A 123 0.52 -21.84 -26.68
C VAL A 123 0.70 -22.59 -25.37
N GLN A 124 1.47 -22.03 -24.45
CA GLN A 124 1.64 -22.63 -23.12
C GLN A 124 0.37 -22.52 -22.30
N LYS A 125 0.25 -23.43 -21.31
CA LYS A 125 -0.90 -23.43 -20.40
C LYS A 125 -0.98 -22.10 -19.64
N PRO A 126 -2.18 -21.46 -19.58
CA PRO A 126 -2.39 -20.23 -18.84
C PRO A 126 -2.05 -20.38 -17.37
N VAL A 127 -1.41 -19.35 -16.80
CA VAL A 127 -1.15 -19.25 -15.37
C VAL A 127 -1.99 -18.10 -14.82
N ILE A 128 -2.80 -18.37 -13.81
CA ILE A 128 -3.60 -17.37 -13.12
C ILE A 128 -2.91 -17.08 -11.78
N VAL A 129 -2.44 -15.87 -11.62
CA VAL A 129 -1.78 -15.39 -10.41
C VAL A 129 -2.72 -14.47 -9.67
N SER A 130 -2.94 -14.72 -8.38
CA SER A 130 -3.56 -13.74 -7.50
C SER A 130 -2.50 -12.70 -7.17
N SER A 131 -2.67 -11.48 -7.64
CA SER A 131 -1.78 -10.37 -7.31
C SER A 131 -2.46 -9.45 -6.30
N SER A 132 -1.70 -8.96 -5.33
CA SER A 132 -2.09 -7.72 -4.67
C SER A 132 -1.98 -6.60 -5.71
N MET A 133 -2.75 -5.52 -5.60
CA MET A 133 -2.58 -4.35 -6.49
C MET A 133 -1.14 -3.81 -6.50
N ASP A 134 -0.42 -4.05 -5.43
CA ASP A 134 1.00 -3.73 -5.31
C ASP A 134 1.82 -4.97 -5.68
N LYS A 135 2.26 -5.03 -6.94
CA LYS A 135 3.12 -6.12 -7.48
C LYS A 135 4.53 -6.13 -6.89
N ARG A 136 4.80 -5.29 -5.88
CA ARG A 136 6.11 -5.20 -5.25
C ARG A 136 6.38 -6.42 -4.37
N PRO A 137 7.60 -6.94 -4.41
CA PRO A 137 8.00 -7.97 -3.48
C PRO A 137 7.94 -7.45 -2.03
N VAL A 138 7.45 -8.27 -1.13
CA VAL A 138 7.38 -7.95 0.31
C VAL A 138 8.65 -8.38 1.05
N PHE A 139 9.38 -9.32 0.47
CA PHE A 139 10.64 -9.81 1.00
C PHE A 139 11.63 -10.07 -0.12
N ILE A 140 12.84 -9.53 -0.02
CA ILE A 140 13.91 -9.72 -1.01
C ILE A 140 15.15 -10.22 -0.25
N VAL A 141 15.70 -11.33 -0.71
CA VAL A 141 16.91 -11.92 -0.11
C VAL A 141 17.90 -12.28 -1.20
N ALA A 142 19.14 -11.84 -1.01
CA ALA A 142 20.26 -12.19 -1.87
C ALA A 142 21.05 -13.37 -1.27
N PHE A 143 21.49 -14.26 -2.13
CA PHE A 143 22.29 -15.43 -1.77
C PHE A 143 23.67 -15.37 -2.40
N LYS A 144 24.67 -15.68 -1.59
CA LYS A 144 26.08 -15.88 -1.99
C LYS A 144 26.62 -17.14 -1.35
N SER A 145 27.39 -17.91 -2.09
CA SER A 145 28.10 -19.07 -1.56
C SER A 145 29.59 -18.97 -1.89
N GLY A 146 30.43 -19.27 -0.91
CA GLY A 146 31.88 -19.38 -1.13
C GLY A 146 32.32 -20.70 -1.76
N ASN A 147 31.47 -21.74 -1.65
CA ASN A 147 31.82 -23.13 -2.04
C ASN A 147 31.18 -23.57 -3.37
N MET A 148 30.19 -22.83 -3.88
CA MET A 148 29.46 -23.15 -5.12
C MET A 148 29.73 -22.08 -6.16
N ASN A 149 29.85 -22.50 -7.42
CA ASN A 149 29.80 -21.56 -8.52
C ASN A 149 28.37 -21.02 -8.66
N ARG A 150 28.16 -19.93 -9.42
CA ARG A 150 26.84 -19.27 -9.52
C ARG A 150 25.78 -20.19 -10.10
N GLU A 151 26.13 -21.01 -11.04
CA GLU A 151 25.24 -21.97 -11.68
C GLU A 151 24.75 -23.02 -10.68
N GLN A 152 25.66 -23.63 -9.91
CA GLN A 152 25.31 -24.58 -8.84
C GLN A 152 24.44 -23.93 -7.77
N LEU A 153 24.75 -22.68 -7.41
CA LEU A 153 23.96 -21.91 -6.45
C LEU A 153 22.55 -21.64 -6.98
N SER A 154 22.40 -21.24 -8.25
CA SER A 154 21.10 -21.00 -8.87
C SER A 154 20.23 -22.24 -8.91
N GLN A 155 20.81 -23.38 -9.31
CA GLN A 155 20.10 -24.67 -9.30
C GLN A 155 19.67 -25.08 -7.89
N PHE A 156 20.57 -24.93 -6.91
CA PHE A 156 20.23 -25.23 -5.52
C PHE A 156 19.10 -24.33 -5.01
N ILE A 157 19.17 -23.03 -5.31
CA ILE A 157 18.14 -22.05 -4.93
C ILE A 157 16.80 -22.43 -5.56
N GLU A 158 16.78 -22.74 -6.85
CA GLU A 158 15.53 -23.07 -7.53
C GLU A 158 14.91 -24.37 -7.02
N LYS A 159 15.73 -25.37 -6.70
CA LYS A 159 15.29 -26.69 -6.28
C LYS A 159 14.88 -26.76 -4.80
N GLU A 160 15.73 -26.27 -3.92
CA GLU A 160 15.59 -26.47 -2.47
C GLU A 160 15.10 -25.20 -1.76
N VAL A 161 15.72 -24.07 -2.04
CA VAL A 161 15.45 -22.82 -1.32
C VAL A 161 14.08 -22.26 -1.70
N LYS A 162 13.77 -22.17 -2.99
CA LYS A 162 12.47 -21.70 -3.48
C LYS A 162 11.33 -22.55 -2.91
N SER A 163 11.48 -23.87 -2.97
CA SER A 163 10.47 -24.79 -2.44
C SER A 163 10.30 -24.69 -0.93
N SER A 164 11.34 -24.30 -0.17
CA SER A 164 11.23 -24.05 1.26
C SER A 164 10.44 -22.79 1.57
N TYR A 165 10.64 -21.73 0.80
CA TYR A 165 9.88 -20.48 0.93
C TYR A 165 8.43 -20.62 0.43
N GLU A 166 8.17 -21.38 -0.64
CA GLU A 166 6.81 -21.64 -1.15
C GLU A 166 5.92 -22.38 -0.14
N ARG A 167 6.49 -23.17 0.76
CA ARG A 167 5.75 -23.88 1.82
C ARG A 167 5.31 -22.99 2.97
N ILE A 168 5.82 -21.78 3.05
CA ILE A 168 5.45 -20.83 4.11
C ILE A 168 4.08 -20.22 3.77
N ASP A 169 3.15 -20.36 4.70
CA ASP A 169 1.80 -19.83 4.53
C ASP A 169 1.80 -18.32 4.33
N GLY A 170 1.07 -17.86 3.34
CA GLY A 170 1.02 -16.46 2.95
C GLY A 170 2.02 -16.06 1.87
N THR A 171 2.90 -16.94 1.44
CA THR A 171 3.79 -16.71 0.29
C THR A 171 2.98 -16.69 -1.01
N GLY A 172 3.22 -15.69 -1.83
CA GLY A 172 2.69 -15.56 -3.18
C GLY A 172 3.69 -16.05 -4.23
N GLU A 173 3.83 -15.29 -5.33
CA GLU A 173 4.78 -15.58 -6.39
C GLU A 173 6.23 -15.39 -5.90
N ILE A 174 7.11 -16.32 -6.29
CA ILE A 174 8.54 -16.22 -6.04
C ILE A 174 9.27 -16.13 -7.38
N GLU A 175 9.95 -15.01 -7.61
CA GLU A 175 10.82 -14.78 -8.76
C GLU A 175 12.30 -14.88 -8.33
N ILE A 176 13.11 -15.53 -9.17
CA ILE A 176 14.58 -15.62 -8.96
C ILE A 176 15.25 -14.74 -9.99
N GLY A 177 15.97 -13.72 -9.53
CA GLY A 177 16.76 -12.83 -10.37
C GLY A 177 18.25 -13.20 -10.36
N GLY A 178 18.93 -13.00 -11.49
CA GLY A 178 20.35 -13.25 -11.63
C GLY A 178 20.76 -14.72 -11.58
N GLY A 179 19.78 -15.65 -11.67
CA GLY A 179 20.01 -17.08 -11.71
C GLY A 179 20.55 -17.56 -13.06
N GLU A 180 21.30 -18.65 -13.04
CA GLU A 180 21.74 -19.35 -14.23
C GLU A 180 21.12 -20.76 -14.19
N THR A 181 20.23 -21.07 -15.14
CA THR A 181 19.64 -22.42 -15.28
C THR A 181 20.40 -23.19 -16.36
N ARG A 182 20.57 -24.48 -16.14
CA ARG A 182 21.18 -25.37 -17.12
C ARG A 182 20.16 -25.93 -18.08
N GLU A 183 20.55 -26.01 -19.33
CA GLU A 183 19.86 -26.75 -20.36
C GLU A 183 20.82 -27.75 -21.03
N ILE A 184 20.29 -28.79 -21.64
CA ILE A 184 21.07 -29.64 -22.50
C ILE A 184 20.90 -29.13 -23.92
N HIS A 185 21.99 -28.67 -24.51
CA HIS A 185 22.04 -28.28 -25.90
C HIS A 185 22.57 -29.44 -26.77
N VAL A 186 21.79 -29.76 -27.77
CA VAL A 186 22.18 -30.65 -28.90
C VAL A 186 22.43 -29.74 -30.09
N THR A 187 23.67 -29.33 -30.23
CA THR A 187 24.11 -28.36 -31.25
C THR A 187 24.53 -29.11 -32.50
N LEU A 188 23.78 -28.93 -33.59
CA LEU A 188 24.06 -29.58 -34.87
C LEU A 188 25.18 -28.86 -35.61
N ASN A 189 26.17 -29.65 -36.11
CA ASN A 189 27.10 -29.16 -37.08
C ASN A 189 26.38 -29.09 -38.46
N PRO A 190 26.15 -27.88 -39.01
CA PRO A 190 25.23 -27.73 -40.13
C PRO A 190 25.69 -28.41 -41.41
N GLN A 191 26.98 -28.39 -41.69
CA GLN A 191 27.52 -29.00 -42.90
C GLN A 191 27.38 -30.55 -42.88
N ARG A 192 27.68 -31.14 -41.71
CA ARG A 192 27.49 -32.59 -41.51
C ARG A 192 26.03 -32.97 -41.46
N ALA A 193 25.20 -32.18 -40.77
CA ALA A 193 23.77 -32.41 -40.67
C ALA A 193 23.08 -32.27 -42.02
N ALA A 194 23.37 -31.24 -42.78
CA ALA A 194 22.81 -31.03 -44.11
C ALA A 194 23.18 -32.15 -45.08
N SER A 195 24.47 -32.58 -45.14
CA SER A 195 24.93 -33.66 -46.00
C SER A 195 24.29 -35.03 -45.62
N ALA A 196 23.86 -35.17 -44.38
CA ALA A 196 23.18 -36.37 -43.89
C ALA A 196 21.63 -36.29 -43.98
N GLY A 197 21.08 -35.21 -44.52
CA GLY A 197 19.63 -34.98 -44.59
C GLY A 197 18.98 -34.79 -43.18
N LEU A 198 19.74 -34.35 -42.21
CA LEU A 198 19.32 -34.13 -40.86
C LEU A 198 18.95 -32.67 -40.63
N SER A 199 17.80 -32.43 -40.03
CA SER A 199 17.38 -31.13 -39.55
C SER A 199 17.23 -31.15 -37.99
N PRO A 200 17.35 -30.03 -37.30
CA PRO A 200 17.12 -29.97 -35.88
C PRO A 200 15.76 -30.51 -35.47
N ALA A 201 14.71 -30.25 -36.24
CA ALA A 201 13.36 -30.79 -36.03
C ALA A 201 13.31 -32.31 -36.08
N LYS A 202 14.02 -32.93 -37.04
CA LYS A 202 14.09 -34.40 -37.19
C LYS A 202 14.85 -35.04 -36.04
N ILE A 203 15.95 -34.42 -35.60
CA ILE A 203 16.69 -34.92 -34.41
C ILE A 203 15.83 -34.81 -33.16
N ALA A 204 15.11 -33.71 -33.00
CA ALA A 204 14.21 -33.53 -31.85
C ALA A 204 13.09 -34.61 -31.83
N SER A 205 12.54 -35.01 -32.99
CA SER A 205 11.55 -36.06 -33.05
C SER A 205 12.16 -37.43 -32.68
N ILE A 206 13.36 -37.75 -33.20
CA ILE A 206 14.08 -38.99 -32.89
C ILE A 206 14.39 -39.09 -31.39
N ILE A 207 14.88 -38.02 -30.79
CA ILE A 207 15.14 -37.99 -29.33
C ILE A 207 13.84 -38.24 -28.57
N ARG A 208 12.75 -37.53 -28.90
CA ARG A 208 11.44 -37.67 -28.24
C ARG A 208 10.87 -39.10 -28.37
N GLU A 209 11.02 -39.72 -29.53
CA GLU A 209 10.56 -41.08 -29.78
C GLU A 209 11.40 -42.17 -29.08
N SER A 210 12.70 -41.83 -28.84
CA SER A 210 13.64 -42.74 -28.17
C SER A 210 13.61 -42.65 -26.65
N ASP A 211 13.25 -41.51 -26.09
CA ASP A 211 13.21 -41.25 -24.65
C ASP A 211 11.79 -41.44 -24.09
N VAL A 212 11.38 -42.65 -23.93
CA VAL A 212 10.00 -43.02 -23.60
C VAL A 212 9.93 -43.87 -22.35
N LEU A 213 8.99 -43.54 -21.47
CA LEU A 213 8.59 -44.36 -20.33
C LEU A 213 7.08 -44.65 -20.45
N LEU A 214 6.72 -45.88 -20.86
CA LEU A 214 5.32 -46.23 -21.09
C LEU A 214 4.88 -47.42 -20.26
N PRO A 215 3.76 -47.31 -19.50
CA PRO A 215 3.14 -48.47 -18.89
C PRO A 215 2.49 -49.33 -19.99
N LEU A 216 2.93 -50.57 -20.12
CA LEU A 216 2.43 -51.50 -21.13
C LEU A 216 1.19 -52.26 -20.67
N GLY A 217 0.81 -52.16 -19.40
CA GLY A 217 -0.32 -52.87 -18.83
C GLY A 217 0.07 -53.85 -17.73
N LYS A 218 -0.75 -54.85 -17.49
CA LYS A 218 -0.50 -55.86 -16.46
C LYS A 218 -0.59 -57.24 -17.09
N ILE A 219 0.35 -58.10 -16.75
CA ILE A 219 0.23 -59.56 -17.00
C ILE A 219 -0.26 -60.20 -15.71
N SER A 220 -1.38 -60.89 -15.75
CA SER A 220 -1.97 -61.59 -14.62
C SER A 220 -1.91 -63.08 -14.83
N ASP A 221 -1.36 -63.83 -13.88
CA ASP A 221 -1.45 -65.29 -13.77
C ASP A 221 -2.45 -65.59 -12.63
N ILE A 222 -2.74 -66.87 -12.41
CA ILE A 222 -3.72 -67.39 -11.43
C ILE A 222 -3.42 -66.88 -10.01
N ARG A 223 -2.16 -66.53 -9.67
CA ARG A 223 -1.74 -66.11 -8.34
C ARG A 223 -1.30 -64.66 -8.23
N ASP A 224 -0.74 -64.05 -9.29
CA ASP A 224 -0.06 -62.77 -9.23
C ASP A 224 -0.38 -61.89 -10.44
N SER A 225 -0.36 -60.55 -10.23
CA SER A 225 -0.53 -59.57 -11.30
C SER A 225 0.66 -58.62 -11.29
N PHE A 226 1.43 -58.60 -12.37
CA PHE A 226 2.62 -57.78 -12.50
C PHE A 226 2.41 -56.61 -13.48
N PRO A 227 2.59 -55.36 -13.11
CA PRO A 227 2.62 -54.26 -14.05
C PRO A 227 3.90 -54.34 -14.90
N ILE A 228 3.76 -54.13 -16.19
CA ILE A 228 4.89 -54.03 -17.12
C ILE A 228 5.04 -52.58 -17.56
N VAL A 229 6.29 -52.09 -17.49
CA VAL A 229 6.68 -50.76 -17.91
C VAL A 229 7.82 -50.90 -18.92
N MET A 230 7.68 -50.24 -20.07
CA MET A 230 8.77 -50.06 -21.02
C MET A 230 9.64 -48.91 -20.55
N GLN A 231 10.92 -49.14 -20.27
CA GLN A 231 11.91 -48.14 -19.92
C GLN A 231 12.87 -47.93 -21.08
N GLY A 232 12.70 -46.88 -21.83
CA GLY A 232 13.57 -46.44 -22.91
C GLY A 232 14.22 -45.10 -22.66
N ARG A 233 14.33 -44.67 -21.37
CA ARG A 233 14.89 -43.35 -21.03
C ARG A 233 16.39 -43.26 -21.34
N LEU A 234 16.75 -42.08 -21.87
CA LEU A 234 18.14 -41.67 -22.09
C LEU A 234 18.62 -40.99 -20.83
N GLU A 235 19.24 -41.69 -19.89
CA GLU A 235 19.59 -41.15 -18.55
C GLU A 235 20.95 -40.44 -18.51
N THR A 236 21.79 -40.53 -19.55
CA THR A 236 23.12 -39.94 -19.58
C THR A 236 23.40 -39.24 -20.90
N ILE A 237 24.24 -38.19 -20.87
CA ILE A 237 24.70 -37.51 -22.11
C ILE A 237 25.40 -38.52 -23.06
N ASP A 238 26.11 -39.48 -22.51
CA ASP A 238 26.75 -40.52 -23.34
C ASP A 238 25.72 -41.43 -24.01
N ALA A 239 24.60 -41.74 -23.37
CA ALA A 239 23.52 -42.47 -24.01
C ALA A 239 22.92 -41.66 -25.18
N LEU A 240 22.77 -40.34 -24.98
CA LEU A 240 22.31 -39.44 -26.03
C LEU A 240 23.34 -39.35 -27.20
N LYS A 241 24.64 -39.23 -26.91
CA LYS A 241 25.70 -39.24 -27.94
C LYS A 241 25.72 -40.55 -28.73
N ASN A 242 25.46 -41.66 -28.07
CA ASN A 242 25.45 -43.02 -28.67
C ASN A 242 24.09 -43.39 -29.29
N LEU A 243 23.08 -42.48 -29.24
CA LEU A 243 21.79 -42.72 -29.88
C LEU A 243 21.98 -42.99 -31.39
N MET A 244 21.48 -44.15 -31.85
CA MET A 244 21.57 -44.52 -33.25
C MET A 244 20.51 -43.80 -34.07
N ILE A 245 20.94 -43.13 -35.10
CA ILE A 245 20.07 -42.43 -36.08
C ILE A 245 20.24 -43.05 -37.44
N THR A 246 19.15 -43.19 -38.19
CA THR A 246 19.20 -43.75 -39.55
C THR A 246 19.36 -42.67 -40.57
N ILE A 247 20.42 -42.72 -41.35
CA ILE A 247 20.72 -41.80 -42.43
C ILE A 247 20.49 -42.52 -43.76
N PRO A 248 19.77 -41.91 -44.72
CA PRO A 248 19.37 -42.56 -45.96
C PRO A 248 20.55 -43.21 -46.71
N ASP A 249 21.70 -42.56 -46.83
CA ASP A 249 22.81 -43.05 -47.63
C ASP A 249 23.97 -43.69 -46.84
N ALA A 250 23.95 -43.53 -45.51
CA ALA A 250 25.03 -43.96 -44.62
C ALA A 250 24.64 -45.06 -43.58
N GLY A 251 23.37 -45.48 -43.60
CA GLY A 251 22.87 -46.47 -42.63
C GLY A 251 22.73 -45.93 -41.22
N GLN A 252 22.92 -46.80 -40.21
CA GLN A 252 22.84 -46.45 -38.79
C GLN A 252 24.13 -45.79 -38.31
N GLN A 253 24.03 -44.59 -37.80
CA GLN A 253 25.16 -43.80 -37.29
C GLN A 253 24.84 -43.24 -35.90
N LYS A 254 25.88 -42.89 -35.11
CA LYS A 254 25.68 -42.27 -33.81
C LYS A 254 25.38 -40.80 -33.91
N LEU A 255 24.43 -40.26 -33.12
CA LEU A 255 24.07 -38.86 -33.08
C LEU A 255 25.29 -37.96 -32.77
N GLY A 256 26.20 -38.38 -31.89
CA GLY A 256 27.39 -37.62 -31.52
C GLY A 256 28.40 -37.35 -32.65
N LEU A 257 28.24 -38.00 -33.84
CA LEU A 257 29.02 -37.64 -35.04
C LEU A 257 28.52 -36.36 -35.76
N TYR A 258 27.25 -36.02 -35.55
CA TYR A 258 26.57 -34.93 -36.23
C TYR A 258 26.20 -33.76 -35.31
N ALA A 259 26.18 -33.98 -33.99
CA ALA A 259 25.85 -32.99 -32.99
C ALA A 259 26.83 -33.01 -31.82
N ASP A 260 27.18 -31.83 -31.32
CA ASP A 260 27.80 -31.68 -30.02
C ASP A 260 26.71 -31.63 -28.94
N ILE A 261 26.91 -32.39 -27.86
CA ILE A 261 25.91 -32.52 -26.80
C ILE A 261 26.59 -32.17 -25.48
N SER A 262 26.16 -31.07 -24.90
CA SER A 262 26.75 -30.53 -23.68
C SER A 262 25.71 -29.83 -22.81
N PHE A 263 25.97 -29.73 -21.51
CA PHE A 263 25.26 -28.84 -20.65
C PHE A 263 25.71 -27.40 -20.96
N GLN A 264 24.76 -26.53 -21.20
CA GLN A 264 25.00 -25.11 -21.41
C GLN A 264 24.09 -24.30 -20.50
N ALA A 265 24.50 -23.07 -20.14
CA ALA A 265 23.65 -22.14 -19.43
C ALA A 265 22.55 -21.64 -20.36
N ARG A 266 21.32 -21.67 -19.88
CA ARG A 266 20.21 -21.00 -20.58
C ARG A 266 20.54 -19.52 -20.76
N GLU A 267 20.06 -18.92 -21.84
CA GLU A 267 20.12 -17.47 -22.02
C GLU A 267 19.54 -16.75 -20.79
N LYS A 268 20.27 -15.77 -20.29
CA LYS A 268 19.90 -15.10 -19.04
C LYS A 268 18.67 -14.25 -19.24
N ASP A 269 17.62 -14.52 -18.50
CA ASP A 269 16.41 -13.70 -18.49
C ASP A 269 16.66 -12.36 -17.73
N SER A 270 17.57 -12.38 -16.74
CA SER A 270 17.98 -11.21 -15.98
C SER A 270 19.37 -11.33 -15.37
N ILE A 271 20.00 -10.21 -15.06
CA ILE A 271 21.25 -10.13 -14.29
C ILE A 271 21.00 -9.23 -13.08
N SER A 272 21.17 -9.80 -11.88
CA SER A 272 20.97 -9.05 -10.64
C SER A 272 22.29 -8.78 -9.92
N ARG A 273 22.40 -7.58 -9.35
CA ARG A 273 23.58 -7.12 -8.61
C ARG A 273 23.17 -6.46 -7.31
N VAL A 274 24.01 -6.61 -6.30
CA VAL A 274 23.95 -5.85 -5.05
C VAL A 274 25.28 -5.13 -4.89
N ASN A 275 25.26 -3.80 -4.79
CA ASN A 275 26.45 -2.95 -4.74
C ASN A 275 27.50 -3.28 -5.84
N GLY A 276 27.02 -3.54 -7.05
CA GLY A 276 27.87 -3.88 -8.21
C GLY A 276 28.30 -5.35 -8.32
N GLU A 277 28.19 -6.17 -7.27
CA GLU A 277 28.48 -7.61 -7.30
C GLU A 277 27.30 -8.41 -7.78
N GLN A 278 27.50 -9.32 -8.72
CA GLN A 278 26.45 -10.22 -9.19
C GLN A 278 26.09 -11.25 -8.10
N GLN A 279 24.81 -11.34 -7.78
CA GLN A 279 24.25 -12.27 -6.79
C GLN A 279 22.96 -12.90 -7.32
N VAL A 280 22.57 -14.02 -6.73
CA VAL A 280 21.26 -14.62 -6.98
C VAL A 280 20.28 -14.03 -5.96
N ILE A 281 19.22 -13.39 -6.45
CA ILE A 281 18.25 -12.68 -5.60
C ILE A 281 16.90 -13.38 -5.71
N ILE A 282 16.26 -13.61 -4.58
CA ILE A 282 14.90 -14.15 -4.51
C ILE A 282 13.95 -13.01 -4.15
N TYR A 283 12.97 -12.77 -5.00
CA TYR A 283 11.89 -11.81 -4.81
C TYR A 283 10.64 -12.56 -4.39
N ILE A 284 10.14 -12.30 -3.19
CA ILE A 284 8.97 -12.98 -2.64
C ILE A 284 7.82 -11.99 -2.54
N GLN A 285 6.72 -12.28 -3.21
CA GLN A 285 5.47 -11.56 -3.09
C GLN A 285 4.59 -12.20 -2.02
N SER A 286 3.66 -11.43 -1.46
CA SER A 286 2.66 -11.98 -0.55
C SER A 286 1.42 -12.45 -1.30
N SER A 287 0.77 -13.47 -0.81
CA SER A 287 -0.61 -13.77 -1.21
C SER A 287 -1.54 -12.66 -0.71
N GLY A 288 -2.61 -12.36 -1.45
CA GLY A 288 -3.50 -11.21 -1.16
C GLY A 288 -4.18 -11.22 0.22
N SER A 289 -4.17 -12.35 0.93
CA SER A 289 -4.75 -12.50 2.28
C SER A 289 -3.71 -12.73 3.38
N ALA A 290 -2.41 -12.60 3.08
CA ALA A 290 -1.34 -12.93 4.02
C ALA A 290 -1.21 -11.89 5.16
N ASN A 291 -0.92 -12.39 6.36
CA ASN A 291 -0.42 -11.56 7.44
C ASN A 291 1.08 -11.29 7.19
N LEU A 292 1.40 -10.08 6.72
CA LEU A 292 2.77 -9.71 6.33
C LEU A 292 3.79 -9.83 7.47
N VAL A 293 3.39 -9.58 8.71
CA VAL A 293 4.28 -9.68 9.87
C VAL A 293 4.63 -11.15 10.14
N ASN A 294 3.64 -12.03 10.20
CA ASN A 294 3.87 -13.47 10.41
C ASN A 294 4.63 -14.08 9.23
N LEU A 295 4.28 -13.71 8.00
CA LEU A 295 4.98 -14.13 6.80
C LEU A 295 6.47 -13.76 6.89
N SER A 296 6.76 -12.49 7.16
CA SER A 296 8.12 -12.00 7.29
C SER A 296 8.90 -12.69 8.42
N GLN A 297 8.29 -12.93 9.57
CA GLN A 297 8.93 -13.68 10.67
C GLN A 297 9.32 -15.10 10.25
N ASN A 298 8.42 -15.80 9.54
CA ASN A 298 8.69 -17.14 9.04
C ASN A 298 9.77 -17.13 7.93
N LEU A 299 9.72 -16.15 7.01
CA LEU A 299 10.72 -15.99 5.96
C LEU A 299 12.10 -15.66 6.55
N ARG A 300 12.18 -14.81 7.58
CA ARG A 300 13.43 -14.54 8.31
C ARG A 300 13.97 -15.79 8.99
N ALA A 301 13.10 -16.55 9.66
CA ALA A 301 13.50 -17.80 10.32
C ALA A 301 14.09 -18.81 9.32
N GLU A 302 13.46 -18.95 8.15
CA GLU A 302 13.98 -19.82 7.08
C GLU A 302 15.29 -19.26 6.49
N THR A 303 15.39 -17.94 6.32
CA THR A 303 16.65 -17.30 5.87
C THR A 303 17.81 -17.56 6.85
N VAL A 304 17.56 -17.46 8.17
CA VAL A 304 18.56 -17.78 9.21
C VAL A 304 18.97 -19.25 9.15
N ARG A 305 18.03 -20.16 8.85
CA ARG A 305 18.32 -21.58 8.67
C ARG A 305 19.28 -21.80 7.51
N TRP A 306 19.08 -21.14 6.37
CA TRP A 306 19.98 -21.22 5.23
C TRP A 306 21.35 -20.61 5.54
N ASN A 307 21.39 -19.50 6.29
CA ASN A 307 22.64 -18.92 6.75
C ASN A 307 23.42 -19.90 7.64
N SER A 308 22.74 -20.59 8.53
CA SER A 308 23.33 -21.64 9.38
C SER A 308 23.79 -22.87 8.58
N ALA A 309 23.21 -23.11 7.41
CA ALA A 309 23.63 -24.15 6.48
C ALA A 309 24.86 -23.80 5.64
N GLY A 310 25.46 -22.61 5.86
CA GLY A 310 26.73 -22.19 5.23
C GLY A 310 26.55 -21.26 4.02
N PHE A 311 25.33 -20.79 3.75
CA PHE A 311 25.09 -19.76 2.74
C PHE A 311 25.22 -18.37 3.36
N GLN A 312 25.80 -17.45 2.63
CA GLN A 312 25.75 -16.04 3.02
C GLN A 312 24.48 -15.42 2.46
N THR A 313 23.53 -15.10 3.35
CA THR A 313 22.26 -14.49 2.98
C THR A 313 22.22 -13.04 3.42
N ASP A 314 21.72 -12.16 2.56
CA ASP A 314 21.52 -10.73 2.88
C ASP A 314 20.07 -10.35 2.56
N THR A 315 19.34 -9.91 3.58
CA THR A 315 17.96 -9.45 3.42
C THR A 315 17.96 -8.00 2.93
N LEU A 316 17.54 -7.81 1.69
CA LEU A 316 17.52 -6.52 1.02
C LEU A 316 16.26 -5.72 1.35
N LEU A 317 15.11 -6.39 1.39
CA LEU A 317 13.82 -5.80 1.73
C LEU A 317 13.08 -6.74 2.70
N ASP A 318 12.48 -6.17 3.73
CA ASP A 318 11.58 -6.85 4.66
C ASP A 318 10.46 -5.90 5.06
N SER A 319 9.37 -5.93 4.30
CA SER A 319 8.19 -5.08 4.54
C SER A 319 7.48 -5.45 5.85
N GLY A 320 7.47 -6.73 6.21
CA GLY A 320 6.86 -7.17 7.48
C GLY A 320 7.62 -6.67 8.70
N LYS A 321 8.95 -6.60 8.64
CA LYS A 321 9.77 -6.01 9.70
C LYS A 321 9.53 -4.51 9.83
N LYS A 322 9.42 -3.78 8.73
CA LYS A 322 9.06 -2.35 8.76
C LYS A 322 7.72 -2.12 9.45
N ILE A 323 6.72 -2.97 9.16
CA ILE A 323 5.41 -2.90 9.83
C ILE A 323 5.55 -3.24 11.32
N GLU A 324 6.28 -4.30 11.68
CA GLU A 324 6.55 -4.69 13.07
C GLU A 324 7.24 -3.58 13.86
N ASP A 325 8.30 -2.98 13.30
CA ASP A 325 9.01 -1.85 13.91
C ASP A 325 8.11 -0.62 14.09
N SER A 326 7.27 -0.32 13.09
CA SER A 326 6.29 0.75 13.16
C SER A 326 5.26 0.52 14.26
N ILE A 327 4.73 -0.69 14.36
CA ILE A 327 3.78 -1.07 15.43
C ILE A 327 4.44 -0.94 16.81
N MET A 328 5.69 -1.39 16.94
CA MET A 328 6.42 -1.30 18.20
C MET A 328 6.67 0.15 18.60
N GLN A 329 7.01 1.03 17.65
CA GLN A 329 7.15 2.46 17.88
C GLN A 329 5.85 3.08 18.41
N VAL A 330 4.69 2.68 17.85
CA VAL A 330 3.39 3.17 18.33
C VAL A 330 3.06 2.65 19.72
N ILE A 331 3.32 1.38 19.99
CA ILE A 331 3.14 0.81 21.33
C ILE A 331 4.00 1.57 22.35
N ASN A 332 5.25 1.86 22.03
CA ASN A 332 6.13 2.66 22.87
C ASN A 332 5.58 4.09 23.08
N ALA A 333 5.12 4.74 22.00
CA ALA A 333 4.50 6.06 22.10
C ALA A 333 3.21 6.05 22.95
N ILE A 334 2.41 4.99 22.87
CA ILE A 334 1.23 4.77 23.73
C ILE A 334 1.65 4.68 25.21
N ILE A 335 2.68 3.89 25.53
CA ILE A 335 3.20 3.72 26.88
C ILE A 335 3.76 5.04 27.40
N GLU A 336 4.57 5.74 26.60
CA GLU A 336 5.10 7.07 26.96
C GLU A 336 3.99 8.08 27.18
N GLY A 337 2.97 8.11 26.30
CA GLY A 337 1.79 8.95 26.45
C GLY A 337 1.04 8.64 27.75
N MET A 338 0.82 7.38 28.06
CA MET A 338 0.21 6.98 29.33
C MET A 338 1.03 7.45 30.55
N ILE A 339 2.35 7.31 30.51
CA ILE A 339 3.24 7.78 31.58
C ILE A 339 3.14 9.29 31.74
N LEU A 340 3.16 10.06 30.65
CA LEU A 340 3.02 11.52 30.69
C LEU A 340 1.66 11.96 31.24
N VAL A 341 0.58 11.26 30.85
CA VAL A 341 -0.77 11.51 31.38
C VAL A 341 -0.82 11.22 32.88
N ILE A 342 -0.26 10.12 33.37
CA ILE A 342 -0.18 9.79 34.79
C ILE A 342 0.62 10.86 35.54
N LEU A 343 1.71 11.33 34.94
CA LEU A 343 2.58 12.34 35.54
C LEU A 343 1.83 13.67 35.69
N ILE A 344 1.13 14.17 34.66
CA ILE A 344 0.32 15.40 34.79
C ILE A 344 -0.80 15.24 35.81
N LEU A 345 -1.43 14.06 35.89
CA LEU A 345 -2.44 13.77 36.92
C LEU A 345 -1.83 13.80 38.32
N ALA A 346 -0.64 13.29 38.52
CA ALA A 346 0.09 13.30 39.79
C ALA A 346 0.38 14.74 40.22
N PHE A 347 0.76 15.61 39.29
CA PHE A 347 1.03 17.04 39.59
C PHE A 347 -0.26 17.84 39.83
N SER A 348 -1.36 17.53 39.12
CA SER A 348 -2.56 18.39 39.09
C SER A 348 -3.60 18.07 40.17
N THR A 349 -3.82 16.78 40.49
CA THR A 349 -4.95 16.37 41.35
C THR A 349 -4.64 16.41 42.82
N GLY A 350 -3.38 16.20 43.21
CA GLY A 350 -2.94 16.20 44.62
C GLY A 350 -3.62 15.13 45.51
N SER A 351 -4.31 14.15 44.91
CA SER A 351 -5.02 13.06 45.60
C SER A 351 -4.53 11.72 45.02
N ILE A 352 -3.80 10.95 45.82
CA ILE A 352 -3.28 9.63 45.42
C ILE A 352 -4.42 8.72 44.97
N ARG A 353 -5.61 8.83 45.59
CA ARG A 353 -6.80 8.05 45.21
C ARG A 353 -7.22 8.30 43.76
N GLN A 354 -7.35 9.56 43.37
CA GLN A 354 -7.69 9.93 41.97
C GLN A 354 -6.64 9.44 40.99
N ILE A 355 -5.35 9.63 41.33
CA ILE A 355 -4.25 9.18 40.51
C ILE A 355 -4.31 7.67 40.26
N LEU A 356 -4.51 6.86 41.32
CA LEU A 356 -4.59 5.41 41.19
C LEU A 356 -5.75 4.95 40.32
N ILE A 357 -6.96 5.51 40.53
CA ILE A 357 -8.15 5.14 39.75
C ILE A 357 -7.91 5.47 38.26
N LEU A 358 -7.43 6.67 37.96
CA LEU A 358 -7.22 7.14 36.59
C LEU A 358 -6.05 6.41 35.90
N SER A 359 -4.99 6.09 36.66
CA SER A 359 -3.83 5.35 36.12
C SER A 359 -4.17 3.90 35.77
N ILE A 360 -5.07 3.25 36.52
CA ILE A 360 -5.54 1.89 36.21
C ILE A 360 -6.52 1.90 35.04
N LEU A 361 -7.33 2.96 34.92
CA LEU A 361 -8.34 3.06 33.85
C LEU A 361 -7.70 3.07 32.45
N LEU A 362 -6.58 3.77 32.28
CA LEU A 362 -5.90 3.89 30.99
C LEU A 362 -5.53 2.54 30.35
N PRO A 363 -4.69 1.70 30.99
CA PRO A 363 -4.30 0.42 30.41
C PRO A 363 -5.50 -0.54 30.28
N VAL A 364 -6.46 -0.47 31.19
CA VAL A 364 -7.67 -1.32 31.13
C VAL A 364 -8.54 -0.97 29.94
N VAL A 365 -8.80 0.31 29.68
CA VAL A 365 -9.57 0.75 28.48
C VAL A 365 -8.86 0.32 27.21
N THR A 366 -7.55 0.55 27.13
CA THR A 366 -6.74 0.17 25.97
C THR A 366 -6.81 -1.34 25.71
N LEU A 367 -6.59 -2.15 26.76
CA LEU A 367 -6.63 -3.61 26.67
C LEU A 367 -8.03 -4.13 26.27
N LEU A 368 -9.09 -3.58 26.87
CA LEU A 368 -10.45 -3.97 26.51
C LEU A 368 -10.81 -3.56 25.08
N THR A 369 -10.32 -2.41 24.62
CA THR A 369 -10.52 -1.97 23.23
C THR A 369 -9.88 -2.96 22.26
N ILE A 370 -8.64 -3.36 22.51
CA ILE A 370 -7.94 -4.37 21.69
C ILE A 370 -8.67 -5.73 21.79
N GLY A 371 -9.14 -6.11 22.98
CA GLY A 371 -9.91 -7.34 23.19
C GLY A 371 -11.22 -7.36 22.39
N VAL A 372 -11.99 -6.26 22.37
CA VAL A 372 -13.23 -6.16 21.59
C VAL A 372 -12.93 -6.23 20.09
N LEU A 373 -11.88 -5.54 19.62
CA LEU A 373 -11.44 -5.61 18.22
C LEU A 373 -11.06 -7.04 17.81
N GLY A 374 -10.36 -7.77 18.69
CA GLY A 374 -10.01 -9.16 18.45
C GLY A 374 -11.23 -10.10 18.40
N ILE A 375 -12.22 -9.91 19.28
CA ILE A 375 -13.50 -10.65 19.22
C ILE A 375 -14.23 -10.37 17.90
N MET A 376 -14.19 -9.14 17.40
CA MET A 376 -14.75 -8.75 16.10
C MET A 376 -13.90 -9.25 14.92
N LYS A 377 -12.79 -9.94 15.15
CA LYS A 377 -11.82 -10.42 14.14
C LYS A 377 -11.23 -9.31 13.29
N ILE A 378 -11.12 -8.11 13.85
CA ILE A 378 -10.49 -6.95 13.19
C ILE A 378 -8.99 -7.01 13.48
N SER A 379 -8.15 -7.00 12.44
CA SER A 379 -6.69 -7.00 12.58
C SER A 379 -6.19 -5.67 13.16
N LEU A 380 -5.15 -5.72 13.99
CA LEU A 380 -4.47 -4.52 14.45
C LEU A 380 -3.59 -3.97 13.33
N ASP A 381 -4.03 -2.89 12.73
CA ASP A 381 -3.26 -2.09 11.78
C ASP A 381 -2.73 -0.79 12.41
N ALA A 382 -1.88 -0.09 11.69
CA ALA A 382 -1.33 1.17 12.11
C ALA A 382 -2.40 2.25 12.38
N PHE A 383 -3.51 2.23 11.63
CA PHE A 383 -4.62 3.16 11.79
C PHE A 383 -5.40 2.92 13.08
N ILE A 384 -5.67 1.65 13.41
CA ILE A 384 -6.33 1.27 14.66
C ILE A 384 -5.48 1.71 15.85
N LEU A 385 -4.19 1.43 15.81
CA LEU A 385 -3.28 1.82 16.89
C LEU A 385 -3.17 3.34 17.02
N ALA A 386 -3.12 4.07 15.91
CA ALA A 386 -3.15 5.54 15.92
C ALA A 386 -4.45 6.07 16.55
N GLY A 387 -5.60 5.47 16.21
CA GLY A 387 -6.89 5.80 16.81
C GLY A 387 -6.90 5.55 18.34
N ILE A 388 -6.37 4.41 18.78
CA ILE A 388 -6.22 4.09 20.21
C ILE A 388 -5.31 5.11 20.89
N ALA A 389 -4.15 5.44 20.31
CA ALA A 389 -3.19 6.37 20.88
C ALA A 389 -3.76 7.79 21.06
N VAL A 390 -4.47 8.30 20.04
CA VAL A 390 -5.17 9.58 20.14
C VAL A 390 -6.33 9.51 21.14
N GLY A 391 -7.03 8.38 21.21
CA GLY A 391 -8.12 8.15 22.13
C GLY A 391 -7.68 8.15 23.61
N ILE A 392 -6.46 7.75 23.94
CA ILE A 392 -5.93 7.68 25.31
C ILE A 392 -6.07 9.01 26.05
N GLY A 393 -5.77 10.13 25.41
CA GLY A 393 -5.94 11.45 26.00
C GLY A 393 -7.38 11.71 26.47
N ASN A 394 -8.37 11.23 25.73
CA ASN A 394 -9.79 11.46 26.01
C ASN A 394 -10.40 10.49 27.03
N VAL A 395 -9.76 9.33 27.25
CA VAL A 395 -10.20 8.34 28.25
C VAL A 395 -10.28 8.96 29.65
N VAL A 396 -9.30 9.77 29.97
CA VAL A 396 -9.17 10.34 31.31
C VAL A 396 -10.14 11.49 31.56
N ASP A 397 -10.55 12.18 30.51
CA ASP A 397 -11.40 13.39 30.60
C ASP A 397 -12.72 13.11 31.35
N SER A 398 -13.45 12.09 30.94
CA SER A 398 -14.72 11.72 31.57
C SER A 398 -14.55 11.32 33.03
N ALA A 399 -13.48 10.58 33.31
CA ALA A 399 -13.21 10.12 34.67
C ALA A 399 -12.69 11.24 35.61
N ILE A 400 -11.92 12.22 35.06
CA ILE A 400 -11.50 13.42 35.81
C ILE A 400 -12.72 14.25 36.22
N VAL A 401 -13.63 14.55 35.30
CA VAL A 401 -14.83 15.34 35.56
C VAL A 401 -15.65 14.68 36.66
N LEU A 402 -15.86 13.36 36.61
CA LEU A 402 -16.61 12.63 37.62
C LEU A 402 -15.91 12.63 38.98
N THR A 403 -14.62 12.36 39.06
CA THR A 403 -13.86 12.29 40.32
C THR A 403 -13.70 13.65 40.96
N GLU A 404 -13.56 14.75 40.21
CA GLU A 404 -13.51 16.12 40.76
C GLU A 404 -14.88 16.59 41.26
N ALA A 405 -15.97 16.21 40.58
CA ALA A 405 -17.33 16.44 41.07
C ALA A 405 -17.60 15.73 42.40
N CYS A 406 -17.12 14.51 42.59
CA CYS A 406 -17.20 13.78 43.85
C CYS A 406 -16.40 14.47 44.99
N LYS A 407 -15.28 15.10 44.66
CA LYS A 407 -14.38 15.79 45.59
C LYS A 407 -14.94 17.13 46.12
N THR A 408 -15.60 17.88 45.24
CA THR A 408 -16.06 19.25 45.55
C THR A 408 -17.24 19.29 46.53
N ARG A 409 -18.00 18.21 46.63
CA ARG A 409 -19.16 18.11 47.51
C ARG A 409 -18.76 17.48 48.87
N LYS A 410 -18.43 18.30 49.83
CA LYS A 410 -18.25 17.92 51.24
C LYS A 410 -19.63 17.81 51.91
N SER A 411 -20.34 16.70 51.76
CA SER A 411 -21.52 16.36 52.55
C SER A 411 -21.12 15.27 53.54
N GLY A 412 -21.71 15.27 54.73
CA GLY A 412 -21.32 14.41 55.84
C GLY A 412 -21.41 12.89 55.57
N ASN A 413 -22.06 12.48 54.51
CA ASN A 413 -22.14 11.05 54.11
C ASN A 413 -21.52 10.89 52.70
N ASN A 414 -20.37 10.20 52.64
CA ASN A 414 -19.60 10.04 51.41
C ASN A 414 -20.39 9.38 50.25
N LEU A 415 -21.33 8.50 50.60
CA LEU A 415 -22.18 7.81 49.65
C LEU A 415 -23.15 8.78 48.95
N GLU A 416 -23.86 9.61 49.71
CA GLU A 416 -24.80 10.60 49.17
C GLU A 416 -24.10 11.65 48.31
N ALA A 417 -22.91 12.05 48.71
CA ALA A 417 -22.10 12.99 47.92
C ALA A 417 -21.70 12.40 46.55
N VAL A 418 -21.29 11.13 46.54
CA VAL A 418 -20.93 10.43 45.29
C VAL A 418 -22.16 10.23 44.40
N VAL A 419 -23.30 9.81 44.95
CA VAL A 419 -24.54 9.60 44.18
C VAL A 419 -25.06 10.92 43.60
N LYS A 420 -25.06 12.00 44.37
CA LYS A 420 -25.48 13.32 43.86
C LYS A 420 -24.54 13.85 42.76
N ALA A 421 -23.21 13.71 42.95
CA ALA A 421 -22.23 14.09 41.93
C ALA A 421 -22.40 13.28 40.66
N PHE A 422 -22.67 11.99 40.77
CA PHE A 422 -22.93 11.07 39.69
C PHE A 422 -24.17 11.47 38.88
N MET A 423 -25.30 11.71 39.52
CA MET A 423 -26.56 12.08 38.87
C MET A 423 -26.47 13.44 38.12
N GLU A 424 -25.66 14.34 38.65
CA GLU A 424 -25.47 15.68 38.09
C GLU A 424 -24.56 15.69 36.84
N VAL A 425 -23.54 14.82 36.83
CA VAL A 425 -22.50 14.83 35.83
C VAL A 425 -22.76 13.86 34.67
N ILE A 426 -23.52 12.77 34.90
CA ILE A 426 -23.80 11.75 33.85
C ILE A 426 -24.36 12.32 32.56
N PRO A 427 -25.40 13.18 32.56
CA PRO A 427 -25.96 13.68 31.31
C PRO A 427 -24.92 14.41 30.46
N SER A 428 -24.07 15.21 31.10
CA SER A 428 -22.99 15.93 30.43
C SER A 428 -21.89 14.99 29.90
N LEU A 429 -21.54 13.94 30.64
CA LEU A 429 -20.57 12.92 30.19
C LEU A 429 -21.07 12.12 28.99
N ILE A 430 -22.34 11.66 29.06
CA ILE A 430 -22.94 10.92 27.95
C ILE A 430 -22.93 11.78 26.68
N SER A 431 -23.34 13.04 26.79
CA SER A 431 -23.33 13.96 25.65
C SER A 431 -21.94 14.21 25.08
N SER A 432 -20.96 14.42 25.93
CA SER A 432 -19.58 14.65 25.50
C SER A 432 -19.04 13.46 24.69
N VAL A 433 -19.28 12.23 25.17
CA VAL A 433 -18.87 11.03 24.45
C VAL A 433 -19.72 10.81 23.19
N LEU A 434 -21.01 11.06 23.26
CA LEU A 434 -21.94 10.87 22.14
C LEU A 434 -21.59 11.85 21.00
N THR A 435 -21.25 13.10 21.30
CA THR A 435 -20.79 14.07 20.26
C THR A 435 -19.52 13.59 19.57
N THR A 436 -18.61 12.97 20.29
CA THR A 436 -17.39 12.40 19.68
C THR A 436 -17.69 11.17 18.82
N ILE A 437 -18.53 10.24 19.30
CA ILE A 437 -18.92 9.04 18.55
C ILE A 437 -19.67 9.39 17.27
N VAL A 438 -20.60 10.34 17.34
CA VAL A 438 -21.46 10.71 16.19
C VAL A 438 -20.66 11.32 15.04
N VAL A 439 -19.60 12.03 15.32
CA VAL A 439 -18.68 12.55 14.31
C VAL A 439 -17.98 11.41 13.54
N LEU A 440 -17.79 10.26 14.16
CA LEU A 440 -17.17 9.09 13.53
C LEU A 440 -18.14 8.28 12.66
N ILE A 441 -19.47 8.45 12.85
CA ILE A 441 -20.48 7.70 12.07
C ILE A 441 -20.34 7.95 10.56
N PRO A 442 -20.31 9.19 10.05
CA PRO A 442 -20.11 9.43 8.64
C PRO A 442 -18.79 8.84 8.10
N LEU A 443 -17.71 8.91 8.89
CA LEU A 443 -16.42 8.32 8.53
C LEU A 443 -16.49 6.78 8.39
N PHE A 444 -17.27 6.13 9.22
CA PHE A 444 -17.47 4.69 9.15
C PHE A 444 -18.11 4.24 7.82
N PHE A 445 -19.08 5.00 7.32
CA PHE A 445 -19.78 4.69 6.06
C PHE A 445 -18.96 5.04 4.81
N LEU A 446 -17.92 5.86 4.95
CA LEU A 446 -17.00 6.24 3.86
C LEU A 446 -15.82 5.29 3.68
N GLY A 447 -15.75 4.23 4.47
CA GLY A 447 -14.64 3.26 4.48
C GLY A 447 -14.31 2.60 3.13
N ASN A 448 -15.16 2.77 2.11
CA ASN A 448 -14.87 2.30 0.75
C ASN A 448 -13.87 3.21 0.00
N LEU A 449 -13.59 4.41 0.51
CA LEU A 449 -12.70 5.38 -0.15
C LEU A 449 -11.26 5.31 0.34
N THR A 450 -11.07 5.00 1.64
CA THR A 450 -9.74 4.77 2.23
C THR A 450 -9.87 3.83 3.42
N GLU A 451 -9.15 2.73 3.39
CA GLU A 451 -9.17 1.67 4.42
C GLU A 451 -8.92 2.18 5.84
N GLY A 452 -7.96 3.10 5.97
CA GLY A 452 -7.58 3.62 7.28
C GLY A 452 -8.65 4.44 7.99
N ILE A 453 -9.57 5.08 7.25
CA ILE A 453 -10.64 5.89 7.84
C ILE A 453 -11.57 5.04 8.70
N ARG A 454 -11.97 3.90 8.18
CA ARG A 454 -12.84 2.95 8.90
C ARG A 454 -12.15 2.40 10.14
N SER A 455 -10.88 2.02 10.02
CA SER A 455 -10.07 1.49 11.12
C SER A 455 -9.96 2.47 12.29
N VAL A 456 -9.60 3.73 12.02
CA VAL A 456 -9.55 4.78 13.05
C VAL A 456 -10.92 5.00 13.68
N SER A 457 -11.99 5.09 12.87
CA SER A 457 -13.34 5.37 13.39
C SER A 457 -13.85 4.25 14.29
N ILE A 458 -13.60 2.99 13.95
CA ILE A 458 -13.99 1.83 14.76
C ILE A 458 -13.21 1.85 16.08
N SER A 459 -11.89 2.00 16.04
CA SER A 459 -11.03 1.93 17.23
C SER A 459 -11.36 3.03 18.23
N VAL A 460 -11.50 4.28 17.77
CA VAL A 460 -11.87 5.41 18.64
C VAL A 460 -13.30 5.26 19.15
N GLY A 461 -14.25 4.86 18.31
CA GLY A 461 -15.65 4.65 18.69
C GLY A 461 -15.81 3.58 19.77
N ILE A 462 -15.18 2.42 19.62
CA ILE A 462 -15.17 1.35 20.62
C ILE A 462 -14.51 1.83 21.91
N MET A 463 -13.35 2.51 21.80
CA MET A 463 -12.64 3.03 22.96
C MET A 463 -13.47 4.01 23.76
N MET A 464 -14.19 4.93 23.10
CA MET A 464 -15.07 5.89 23.75
C MET A 464 -16.26 5.20 24.41
N ALA A 465 -16.86 4.19 23.77
CA ALA A 465 -17.95 3.40 24.35
C ALA A 465 -17.51 2.61 25.60
N ILE A 466 -16.31 2.02 25.58
CA ILE A 466 -15.72 1.33 26.74
C ILE A 466 -15.41 2.35 27.84
N THR A 467 -14.84 3.50 27.49
CA THR A 467 -14.49 4.56 28.45
C THR A 467 -15.69 5.03 29.24
N ILE A 468 -16.80 5.35 28.56
CA ILE A 468 -17.99 5.81 29.26
C ILE A 468 -18.60 4.70 30.12
N SER A 469 -18.62 3.47 29.62
CA SER A 469 -19.10 2.30 30.38
C SER A 469 -18.29 2.08 31.66
N LEU A 470 -16.95 2.09 31.55
CA LEU A 470 -16.08 1.96 32.73
C LEU A 470 -16.21 3.15 33.68
N THR A 471 -16.30 4.37 33.15
CA THR A 471 -16.47 5.58 33.97
C THR A 471 -17.76 5.53 34.78
N ILE A 472 -18.87 5.11 34.18
CA ILE A 472 -20.18 5.03 34.86
C ILE A 472 -20.22 3.87 35.86
N PHE A 473 -19.75 2.69 35.49
CA PHE A 473 -19.95 1.48 36.30
C PHE A 473 -18.81 1.21 37.29
N PHE A 474 -17.58 1.61 37.00
CA PHE A 474 -16.43 1.21 37.84
C PHE A 474 -15.81 2.36 38.62
N VAL A 475 -15.79 3.60 38.12
CA VAL A 475 -15.18 4.71 38.86
C VAL A 475 -15.89 5.01 40.18
N PRO A 476 -17.25 5.08 40.30
CA PRO A 476 -17.92 5.38 41.56
C PRO A 476 -17.69 4.34 42.68
N PRO A 477 -17.81 3.01 42.42
CA PRO A 477 -17.49 1.99 43.43
C PRO A 477 -16.04 2.07 43.90
N PHE A 478 -15.07 2.22 43.03
CA PHE A 478 -13.65 2.33 43.40
C PHE A 478 -13.32 3.63 44.12
N TYR A 479 -14.04 4.71 43.83
CA TYR A 479 -13.89 5.96 44.58
C TYR A 479 -14.32 5.79 46.05
N LEU A 480 -15.33 4.96 46.36
CA LEU A 480 -15.76 4.66 47.73
C LEU A 480 -14.83 3.68 48.44
N LEU A 481 -14.33 2.62 47.76
CA LEU A 481 -13.44 1.62 48.36
C LEU A 481 -12.21 2.26 48.99
N ASN A 482 -11.67 3.28 48.35
CA ASN A 482 -10.40 3.90 48.74
C ASN A 482 -10.57 5.03 49.76
N ASN A 483 -11.72 5.09 50.46
CA ASN A 483 -12.01 6.14 51.43
C ASN A 483 -11.18 6.02 52.73
N ASN A 484 -10.63 4.83 53.02
CA ASN A 484 -9.82 4.57 54.21
C ASN A 484 -8.35 5.01 54.07
N LEU A 485 -7.90 5.38 52.88
CA LEU A 485 -6.59 6.00 52.66
C LEU A 485 -6.71 7.50 52.95
N SER A 486 -6.70 7.84 54.26
CA SER A 486 -6.63 9.24 54.73
C SER A 486 -5.38 9.91 54.12
N ASN A 487 -5.58 11.01 53.43
CA ASN A 487 -4.46 11.86 53.03
C ASN A 487 -3.72 12.33 54.30
N PRO A 488 -2.40 12.09 54.42
CA PRO A 488 -1.64 12.67 55.49
C PRO A 488 -1.70 14.22 55.37
N PRO A 489 -2.08 14.89 56.47
CA PRO A 489 -2.18 16.35 56.42
C PRO A 489 -0.79 16.97 56.30
N GLY A 490 -0.54 17.71 55.23
CA GLY A 490 0.38 18.81 55.35
C GLY A 490 1.51 19.00 54.38
N LYS A 491 2.13 18.02 53.76
CA LYS A 491 3.43 18.28 53.04
C LYS A 491 3.40 18.23 51.46
N ARG A 492 2.33 17.80 50.83
CA ARG A 492 2.31 17.69 49.32
C ARG A 492 1.59 18.83 48.58
N LYS A 493 1.13 19.88 49.27
CA LYS A 493 0.46 21.03 48.64
C LYS A 493 1.41 22.02 47.98
N LEU A 494 2.73 21.89 48.13
CA LEU A 494 3.67 22.93 47.71
C LEU A 494 3.89 22.93 46.17
N PHE A 495 4.07 21.75 45.58
CA PHE A 495 4.33 21.63 44.13
C PHE A 495 3.10 21.93 43.27
N SER A 496 1.92 21.48 43.64
CA SER A 496 0.68 21.74 42.88
C SER A 496 0.20 23.22 42.98
N ARG A 497 0.64 23.95 43.98
CA ARG A 497 0.24 25.38 44.16
C ARG A 497 0.98 26.37 43.31
N ILE A 498 2.22 26.09 42.94
CA ILE A 498 3.07 27.13 42.28
C ILE A 498 2.81 27.20 40.78
N SER A 499 2.76 26.05 40.08
CA SER A 499 2.62 26.00 38.62
C SER A 499 1.20 26.37 38.14
N PHE A 500 0.15 25.87 38.80
CA PHE A 500 -1.23 26.18 38.43
C PHE A 500 -1.68 27.59 38.72
N ARG A 501 -1.12 28.26 39.75
CA ARG A 501 -1.46 29.65 40.04
C ARG A 501 -1.05 30.65 38.97
N PHE A 502 0.05 30.37 38.26
CA PHE A 502 0.51 31.22 37.16
C PHE A 502 -0.47 31.12 35.98
N PHE A 503 -0.77 29.90 35.50
CA PHE A 503 -1.73 29.69 34.40
C PHE A 503 -3.14 30.15 34.78
N TYR A 504 -3.56 29.85 35.98
CA TYR A 504 -4.84 30.32 36.49
C TYR A 504 -4.96 31.88 36.46
N ARG A 505 -3.92 32.58 36.90
CA ARG A 505 -3.93 34.05 36.92
C ARG A 505 -3.97 34.64 35.50
N ILE A 506 -3.25 34.02 34.55
CA ILE A 506 -3.24 34.44 33.15
C ILE A 506 -4.62 34.19 32.54
N LEU A 507 -5.15 32.99 32.62
CA LEU A 507 -6.42 32.62 31.98
C LEU A 507 -7.64 33.31 32.60
N TYR A 508 -7.67 33.46 33.90
CA TYR A 508 -8.73 34.24 34.57
C TYR A 508 -8.64 35.72 34.24
N GLY A 509 -7.42 36.26 34.20
CA GLY A 509 -7.16 37.65 33.81
C GLY A 509 -7.52 37.93 32.36
N SER A 510 -7.20 37.00 31.46
CA SER A 510 -7.62 37.09 30.04
C SER A 510 -9.16 37.02 29.91
N GLY A 511 -9.82 36.10 30.60
CA GLY A 511 -11.27 35.98 30.62
C GLY A 511 -11.97 37.27 31.10
N LYS A 512 -11.41 37.98 32.11
CA LYS A 512 -11.93 39.26 32.54
C LYS A 512 -11.78 40.35 31.45
N LYS A 513 -10.58 40.50 30.84
CA LYS A 513 -10.33 41.40 29.73
C LYS A 513 -11.21 41.11 28.51
N VAL A 514 -11.48 39.84 28.22
CA VAL A 514 -12.36 39.44 27.13
C VAL A 514 -13.79 39.90 27.32
N ILE A 515 -14.30 39.84 28.55
CA ILE A 515 -15.65 40.34 28.86
C ILE A 515 -15.72 41.88 28.81
N ASP A 516 -14.62 42.55 29.12
CA ASP A 516 -14.53 44.01 29.02
C ASP A 516 -14.50 44.49 27.54
N HIS A 517 -13.86 43.70 26.63
CA HIS A 517 -13.72 44.04 25.21
C HIS A 517 -14.19 42.91 24.28
N PRO A 518 -15.43 42.46 24.31
CA PRO A 518 -15.88 41.27 23.64
C PRO A 518 -15.89 41.40 22.11
N VAL A 519 -16.18 42.60 21.57
CA VAL A 519 -16.18 42.85 20.11
C VAL A 519 -14.76 42.70 19.52
N PHE A 520 -13.74 43.18 20.22
CA PHE A 520 -12.35 43.03 19.80
C PHE A 520 -11.92 41.54 19.74
N CYS A 521 -12.32 40.77 20.74
CA CYS A 521 -12.02 39.32 20.77
C CYS A 521 -12.73 38.55 19.66
N LEU A 522 -13.99 38.90 19.32
CA LEU A 522 -14.69 38.33 18.17
C LEU A 522 -14.02 38.73 16.85
N GLY A 523 -13.56 39.98 16.73
CA GLY A 523 -12.79 40.42 15.55
C GLY A 523 -11.52 39.61 15.35
N ILE A 524 -10.76 39.34 16.38
CA ILE A 524 -9.55 38.48 16.34
C ILE A 524 -9.94 37.03 15.90
N SER A 525 -10.98 36.49 16.50
CA SER A 525 -11.42 35.12 16.15
C SER A 525 -11.87 35.01 14.68
N LEU A 526 -12.54 36.08 14.16
CA LEU A 526 -12.93 36.17 12.76
C LEU A 526 -11.67 36.28 11.85
N CYS A 527 -10.70 37.11 12.24
CA CYS A 527 -9.44 37.26 11.50
C CYS A 527 -8.68 35.89 11.43
N ILE A 528 -8.62 35.14 12.53
CA ILE A 528 -8.01 33.82 12.57
C ILE A 528 -8.74 32.85 11.59
N LEU A 529 -10.07 32.88 11.60
CA LEU A 529 -10.88 32.03 10.70
C LEU A 529 -10.66 32.40 9.22
N VAL A 530 -10.68 33.70 8.90
CA VAL A 530 -10.43 34.18 7.52
C VAL A 530 -9.00 33.83 7.09
N ALA A 531 -8.01 34.06 7.96
CA ALA A 531 -6.63 33.71 7.69
C ALA A 531 -6.49 32.21 7.41
N ALA A 532 -7.12 31.34 8.21
CA ALA A 532 -7.10 29.89 7.96
C ALA A 532 -7.79 29.51 6.64
N GLY A 533 -8.91 30.16 6.29
CA GLY A 533 -9.59 29.97 5.00
C GLY A 533 -8.70 30.34 3.80
N VAL A 534 -7.94 31.43 3.91
CA VAL A 534 -6.96 31.80 2.89
C VAL A 534 -5.76 30.85 2.87
N ILE A 535 -5.25 30.44 4.03
CA ILE A 535 -4.11 29.53 4.16
C ILE A 535 -4.40 28.16 3.55
N VAL A 536 -5.62 27.63 3.71
CA VAL A 536 -6.02 26.35 3.10
C VAL A 536 -5.84 26.32 1.57
N THR A 537 -5.96 27.47 0.90
CA THR A 537 -5.74 27.55 -0.55
C THR A 537 -4.26 27.45 -0.95
N PHE A 538 -3.34 27.73 0.00
CA PHE A 538 -1.90 27.63 -0.21
C PHE A 538 -1.27 26.35 0.33
N ILE A 539 -1.99 25.55 1.11
CA ILE A 539 -1.48 24.27 1.60
C ILE A 539 -1.56 23.25 0.47
N GLY A 540 -0.43 22.64 0.13
CA GLY A 540 -0.37 21.54 -0.84
C GLY A 540 -1.26 20.37 -0.40
N LYS A 541 -2.02 19.80 -1.33
CA LYS A 541 -2.88 18.62 -1.11
C LYS A 541 -2.16 17.39 -1.59
N ASP A 542 -1.91 16.44 -0.70
CA ASP A 542 -1.25 15.18 -1.03
C ASP A 542 -1.98 14.02 -0.37
N LEU A 543 -2.49 13.13 -1.20
CA LEU A 543 -3.23 11.95 -0.74
C LEU A 543 -2.39 10.66 -0.78
N SER A 544 -1.16 10.72 -1.28
CA SER A 544 -0.25 9.58 -1.23
C SER A 544 0.03 9.26 0.25
N SER A 545 -0.50 8.14 0.71
CA SER A 545 -0.55 7.81 2.14
C SER A 545 0.73 7.16 2.68
N ILE A 546 1.60 6.64 1.84
CA ILE A 546 2.80 5.90 2.29
C ILE A 546 3.95 6.23 1.34
N ARG A 547 4.96 6.92 1.84
CA ARG A 547 6.24 7.12 1.16
C ARG A 547 7.29 6.33 1.91
N ASP A 548 8.00 5.47 1.21
CA ASP A 548 9.26 4.94 1.74
C ASP A 548 10.27 6.09 1.81
N GLU A 549 10.67 6.46 3.02
CA GLU A 549 11.59 7.57 3.24
C GLU A 549 13.06 7.15 3.07
N ASP A 550 13.34 5.85 3.16
CA ASP A 550 14.68 5.27 3.15
C ASP A 550 15.05 4.59 1.82
N SER A 551 14.15 4.57 0.84
CA SER A 551 14.39 3.91 -0.44
C SER A 551 13.78 4.66 -1.63
N VAL A 552 14.44 4.54 -2.79
CA VAL A 552 13.98 5.06 -4.08
C VAL A 552 14.05 3.94 -5.11
N PHE A 553 12.97 3.74 -5.84
CA PHE A 553 12.92 2.85 -7.00
C PHE A 553 13.17 3.67 -8.26
N VAL A 554 14.08 3.21 -9.09
CA VAL A 554 14.46 3.84 -10.35
C VAL A 554 14.22 2.84 -11.48
N HIS A 555 13.55 3.28 -12.52
CA HIS A 555 13.43 2.54 -13.75
C HIS A 555 14.39 3.12 -14.79
N ALA A 556 15.25 2.28 -15.32
CA ALA A 556 16.11 2.61 -16.44
C ALA A 556 15.62 1.84 -17.65
N GLU A 557 15.18 2.57 -18.66
CA GLU A 557 14.78 2.02 -19.93
C GLU A 557 15.86 2.28 -20.98
N TYR A 558 16.18 1.24 -21.74
CA TYR A 558 17.20 1.28 -22.78
C TYR A 558 16.53 1.16 -24.16
N GLU A 559 17.31 1.35 -25.19
CA GLU A 559 16.87 1.21 -26.57
C GLU A 559 16.26 -0.19 -26.83
N SER A 560 15.22 -0.25 -27.63
CA SER A 560 14.57 -1.52 -27.98
C SER A 560 15.57 -2.47 -28.66
N GLY A 561 15.57 -3.74 -28.25
CA GLY A 561 16.55 -4.72 -28.72
C GLY A 561 17.87 -4.78 -27.93
N THR A 562 18.00 -3.95 -26.88
CA THR A 562 19.19 -4.01 -26.01
C THR A 562 19.20 -5.34 -25.24
N SER A 563 20.25 -6.14 -25.42
CA SER A 563 20.40 -7.42 -24.74
C SER A 563 20.53 -7.27 -23.21
N VAL A 564 20.25 -8.34 -22.47
CA VAL A 564 20.38 -8.34 -21.01
C VAL A 564 21.79 -7.96 -20.55
N ALA A 565 22.82 -8.42 -21.25
CA ALA A 565 24.22 -8.08 -20.96
C ALA A 565 24.53 -6.59 -21.21
N ALA A 566 23.97 -6.00 -22.25
CA ALA A 566 24.13 -4.56 -22.53
C ALA A 566 23.32 -3.71 -21.52
N SER A 567 22.12 -4.14 -21.16
CA SER A 567 21.32 -3.52 -20.10
C SER A 567 22.05 -3.53 -18.76
N ASP A 568 22.65 -4.68 -18.38
CA ASP A 568 23.45 -4.83 -17.16
C ASP A 568 24.67 -3.90 -17.16
N LYS A 569 25.38 -3.78 -18.26
CA LYS A 569 26.54 -2.88 -18.38
C LYS A 569 26.15 -1.42 -18.16
N LYS A 570 25.02 -0.97 -18.77
CA LYS A 570 24.49 0.39 -18.61
C LYS A 570 24.00 0.64 -17.19
N SER A 571 23.27 -0.32 -16.61
CA SER A 571 22.78 -0.25 -15.22
C SER A 571 23.91 -0.20 -14.20
N LYS A 572 24.97 -0.96 -14.44
CA LYS A 572 26.16 -0.96 -13.60
C LYS A 572 26.84 0.41 -13.59
N LEU A 573 26.98 1.05 -14.74
CA LEU A 573 27.53 2.42 -14.83
C LEU A 573 26.70 3.41 -14.00
N LEU A 574 25.38 3.31 -14.05
CA LEU A 574 24.49 4.16 -13.24
C LEU A 574 24.68 3.87 -11.73
N SER A 575 24.71 2.61 -11.37
CA SER A 575 24.87 2.19 -9.98
C SER A 575 26.21 2.63 -9.40
N ASP A 576 27.29 2.49 -10.17
CA ASP A 576 28.63 2.91 -9.76
C ASP A 576 28.69 4.43 -9.52
N MET A 577 27.98 5.24 -10.34
CA MET A 577 27.86 6.69 -10.12
C MET A 577 27.04 7.00 -8.85
N ILE A 578 25.92 6.31 -8.65
CA ILE A 578 25.05 6.55 -7.49
C ILE A 578 25.76 6.13 -6.17
N LEU A 579 26.55 5.07 -6.18
CA LEU A 579 27.33 4.64 -5.01
C LEU A 579 28.36 5.68 -4.55
N THR A 580 28.75 6.66 -5.38
CA THR A 580 29.62 7.77 -4.98
C THR A 580 28.92 8.82 -4.11
N ILE A 581 27.58 8.80 -4.02
CA ILE A 581 26.82 9.78 -3.26
C ILE A 581 26.91 9.42 -1.76
N GLN A 582 27.35 10.38 -0.93
CA GLN A 582 27.37 10.20 0.52
C GLN A 582 25.94 10.07 1.05
N GLY A 583 25.70 9.02 1.81
CA GLY A 583 24.38 8.71 2.38
C GLY A 583 23.66 7.56 1.66
N VAL A 584 24.12 7.12 0.49
CA VAL A 584 23.64 5.88 -0.14
C VAL A 584 24.27 4.70 0.59
N GLU A 585 23.43 3.79 1.07
CA GLU A 585 23.86 2.61 1.83
C GLU A 585 23.97 1.37 0.95
N ARG A 586 23.00 1.21 0.02
CA ARG A 586 22.89 0.01 -0.80
C ARG A 586 22.19 0.27 -2.10
N ILE A 587 22.63 -0.41 -3.15
CA ILE A 587 22.00 -0.41 -4.46
C ILE A 587 21.79 -1.85 -4.92
N GLU A 588 20.55 -2.15 -5.29
CA GLU A 588 20.18 -3.38 -5.97
C GLU A 588 19.81 -3.05 -7.40
N THR A 589 20.30 -3.82 -8.36
CA THR A 589 19.95 -3.70 -9.77
C THR A 589 19.48 -5.04 -10.30
N ASN A 590 18.39 -5.02 -11.06
CA ASN A 590 17.88 -6.15 -11.80
C ASN A 590 17.74 -5.75 -13.27
N ALA A 591 18.75 -6.09 -14.08
CA ALA A 591 18.78 -5.79 -15.49
C ALA A 591 18.08 -6.90 -16.28
N LYS A 592 17.13 -6.51 -17.12
CA LYS A 592 16.32 -7.36 -18.00
C LYS A 592 16.54 -6.92 -19.45
N PHE A 593 15.94 -7.62 -20.38
CA PHE A 593 15.99 -7.24 -21.80
C PHE A 593 15.39 -5.85 -22.01
N GLY A 594 16.19 -4.89 -22.45
CA GLY A 594 15.78 -3.52 -22.75
C GLY A 594 15.44 -2.62 -21.58
N ASN A 595 15.56 -3.09 -20.32
CA ASN A 595 15.29 -2.29 -19.13
C ASN A 595 16.08 -2.75 -17.91
N ALA A 596 16.07 -1.96 -16.84
CA ALA A 596 16.56 -2.34 -15.53
C ALA A 596 15.74 -1.67 -14.42
N GLU A 597 15.53 -2.41 -13.37
CA GLU A 597 14.93 -1.95 -12.11
C GLU A 597 16.04 -1.77 -11.09
N ILE A 598 16.10 -0.61 -10.45
CA ILE A 598 17.16 -0.27 -9.50
C ILE A 598 16.48 0.20 -8.22
N MET A 599 16.79 -0.47 -7.11
CA MET A 599 16.37 -0.07 -5.77
C MET A 599 17.57 0.53 -5.05
N ILE A 600 17.42 1.75 -4.57
CA ILE A 600 18.46 2.49 -3.85
C ILE A 600 17.98 2.69 -2.43
N ARG A 601 18.76 2.22 -1.47
CA ARG A 601 18.57 2.49 -0.04
C ARG A 601 19.56 3.55 0.41
N PHE A 602 19.08 4.53 1.18
CA PHE A 602 19.89 5.64 1.66
C PHE A 602 19.51 6.02 3.10
N ASP A 603 20.42 6.73 3.77
CA ASP A 603 20.19 7.27 5.13
C ASP A 603 19.50 8.64 5.03
N PRO A 604 18.23 8.76 5.40
CA PRO A 604 17.48 10.03 5.32
C PRO A 604 18.07 11.16 6.17
N ALA A 605 18.86 10.80 7.19
CA ALA A 605 19.53 11.80 8.05
C ALA A 605 20.70 12.49 7.34
N LYS A 606 21.30 11.84 6.32
CA LYS A 606 22.48 12.34 5.60
C LYS A 606 22.15 12.86 4.20
N LEU A 607 21.12 12.31 3.57
CA LEU A 607 20.76 12.61 2.20
C LEU A 607 19.24 12.75 2.07
N SER A 608 18.78 13.89 1.55
CA SER A 608 17.36 14.05 1.26
C SER A 608 16.98 13.33 -0.03
N LYS A 609 15.72 12.86 -0.11
CA LYS A 609 15.18 12.13 -1.27
C LYS A 609 15.22 13.00 -2.52
N GLU A 610 14.94 14.31 -2.39
CA GLU A 610 14.97 15.28 -3.49
C GLU A 610 16.38 15.45 -4.08
N ASN A 611 17.40 15.56 -3.23
CA ASN A 611 18.80 15.67 -3.68
C ASN A 611 19.27 14.39 -4.38
N LEU A 612 18.83 13.23 -3.89
CA LEU A 612 19.10 11.95 -4.52
C LEU A 612 18.44 11.87 -5.91
N GLU A 613 17.17 12.29 -6.03
CA GLU A 613 16.45 12.33 -7.30
C GLU A 613 17.14 13.22 -8.33
N GLU A 614 17.51 14.43 -7.94
CA GLU A 614 18.22 15.37 -8.82
C GLU A 614 19.56 14.79 -9.31
N SER A 615 20.27 14.12 -8.40
CA SER A 615 21.52 13.42 -8.74
C SER A 615 21.27 12.28 -9.74
N ILE A 616 20.23 11.46 -9.52
CA ILE A 616 19.87 10.36 -10.42
C ILE A 616 19.49 10.89 -11.80
N LYS A 617 18.67 11.95 -11.88
CA LYS A 617 18.31 12.60 -13.16
C LYS A 617 19.57 13.10 -13.90
N SER A 618 20.50 13.76 -13.17
CA SER A 618 21.75 14.27 -13.75
C SER A 618 22.66 13.16 -14.24
N PHE A 619 22.75 12.03 -13.53
CA PHE A 619 23.54 10.87 -13.93
C PHE A 619 22.90 10.13 -15.11
N GLY A 620 21.56 10.07 -15.13
CA GLY A 620 20.80 9.49 -16.23
C GLY A 620 21.10 10.13 -17.58
N LEU A 621 21.25 11.44 -17.60
CA LEU A 621 21.61 12.19 -18.82
C LEU A 621 23.00 11.84 -19.38
N ARG A 622 23.89 11.22 -18.56
CA ARG A 622 25.25 10.82 -18.99
C ARG A 622 25.29 9.44 -19.63
N ILE A 623 24.20 8.67 -19.54
CA ILE A 623 24.13 7.33 -20.12
C ILE A 623 23.45 7.42 -21.50
N PRO A 624 24.17 7.16 -22.59
CA PRO A 624 23.63 7.30 -23.94
C PRO A 624 22.51 6.29 -24.20
N ASN A 625 21.52 6.72 -24.95
CA ASN A 625 20.39 5.90 -25.37
C ASN A 625 19.69 5.20 -24.20
N SER A 626 19.45 5.96 -23.13
CA SER A 626 18.72 5.51 -21.95
C SER A 626 17.73 6.57 -21.49
N PHE A 627 16.60 6.12 -20.99
CA PHE A 627 15.59 6.92 -20.34
C PHE A 627 15.45 6.46 -18.88
N ILE A 628 15.90 7.30 -17.94
CA ILE A 628 15.94 6.98 -16.52
C ILE A 628 14.93 7.85 -15.79
N TYR A 629 14.01 7.23 -15.08
CA TYR A 629 12.98 7.95 -14.35
C TYR A 629 12.66 7.27 -13.01
N ILE A 630 12.13 8.07 -12.11
CA ILE A 630 11.62 7.59 -10.81
C ILE A 630 10.11 7.54 -10.94
N PRO A 631 9.47 6.35 -10.83
CA PRO A 631 8.03 6.22 -11.01
C PRO A 631 7.22 6.84 -9.86
N GLU A 632 7.86 7.10 -8.73
CA GLU A 632 7.23 7.74 -7.57
C GLU A 632 7.37 9.26 -7.65
N VAL A 633 6.36 9.98 -7.16
CA VAL A 633 6.45 11.45 -6.98
C VAL A 633 7.21 11.70 -5.69
N VAL A 634 8.36 12.34 -5.79
CA VAL A 634 9.25 12.58 -4.64
C VAL A 634 8.87 13.86 -3.91
N SER A 635 8.49 14.92 -4.63
CA SER A 635 8.09 16.18 -4.01
C SER A 635 6.57 16.25 -3.74
N PRO A 636 6.14 16.74 -2.58
CA PRO A 636 4.73 17.01 -2.30
C PRO A 636 4.06 18.01 -3.24
N LEU A 637 4.87 18.86 -3.90
CA LEU A 637 4.43 19.91 -4.80
C LEU A 637 4.29 19.42 -6.25
N ASP A 638 4.92 18.30 -6.59
CA ASP A 638 4.85 17.71 -7.92
C ASP A 638 3.74 16.66 -7.97
N LYS A 639 2.98 16.63 -9.05
CA LYS A 639 1.88 15.69 -9.24
C LYS A 639 2.10 14.88 -10.50
N LYS A 640 1.73 13.63 -10.40
CA LYS A 640 1.76 12.67 -11.50
C LYS A 640 0.35 12.49 -12.04
N LEU A 641 0.15 12.77 -13.31
CA LEU A 641 -1.10 12.53 -14.00
C LEU A 641 -0.85 11.54 -15.14
N GLU A 642 -1.51 10.40 -15.08
CA GLU A 642 -1.46 9.41 -16.15
C GLU A 642 -2.62 9.64 -17.11
N ILE A 643 -2.31 9.67 -18.39
CA ILE A 643 -3.25 9.95 -19.48
C ILE A 643 -3.19 8.79 -20.45
N ALA A 644 -4.35 8.25 -20.79
CA ALA A 644 -4.52 7.28 -21.84
C ALA A 644 -5.08 7.94 -23.09
N VAL A 645 -4.47 7.68 -24.23
CA VAL A 645 -5.06 7.95 -25.55
C VAL A 645 -5.68 6.64 -26.04
N MET A 646 -6.98 6.63 -26.24
CA MET A 646 -7.73 5.44 -26.64
C MET A 646 -8.16 5.53 -28.11
N GLY A 647 -8.16 4.40 -28.82
CA GLY A 647 -8.57 4.31 -30.22
C GLY A 647 -8.26 2.94 -30.83
N ASP A 648 -8.46 2.77 -32.12
CA ASP A 648 -8.33 1.45 -32.76
C ASP A 648 -6.95 1.21 -33.38
N ASP A 649 -6.28 2.24 -33.92
CA ASP A 649 -4.97 2.12 -34.59
C ASP A 649 -3.83 2.53 -33.64
N ASN A 650 -2.97 1.58 -33.30
CA ASN A 650 -1.89 1.79 -32.35
C ASN A 650 -0.81 2.77 -32.87
N ARG A 651 -0.48 2.75 -34.15
CA ARG A 651 0.48 3.69 -34.74
C ARG A 651 -0.05 5.13 -34.62
N ARG A 652 -1.34 5.30 -34.93
CA ARG A 652 -1.99 6.60 -34.81
C ARG A 652 -2.09 7.07 -33.35
N LEU A 653 -2.35 6.13 -32.41
CA LEU A 653 -2.32 6.42 -30.98
C LEU A 653 -0.95 6.90 -30.52
N GLN A 654 0.11 6.24 -30.95
CA GLN A 654 1.49 6.64 -30.62
C GLN A 654 1.86 8.01 -31.19
N GLU A 655 1.47 8.31 -32.45
CA GLU A 655 1.69 9.64 -33.06
C GLU A 655 0.95 10.73 -32.29
N LEU A 656 -0.32 10.48 -31.94
CA LEU A 656 -1.14 11.41 -31.13
C LEU A 656 -0.55 11.61 -29.74
N ALA A 657 -0.09 10.54 -29.11
CA ALA A 657 0.56 10.62 -27.80
C ALA A 657 1.90 11.38 -27.87
N LYS A 658 2.75 11.12 -28.90
CA LYS A 658 4.01 11.85 -29.10
C LYS A 658 3.77 13.35 -29.35
N SER A 659 2.82 13.70 -30.22
CA SER A 659 2.47 15.11 -30.50
C SER A 659 1.88 15.82 -29.30
N THR A 660 0.99 15.14 -28.55
CA THR A 660 0.41 15.67 -27.31
C THR A 660 1.49 15.85 -26.24
N ALA A 661 2.37 14.87 -26.07
CA ALA A 661 3.47 14.96 -25.11
C ALA A 661 4.41 16.15 -25.41
N HIS A 662 4.74 16.38 -26.68
CA HIS A 662 5.57 17.53 -27.10
C HIS A 662 4.89 18.86 -26.75
N MET A 663 3.60 19.00 -27.07
CA MET A 663 2.84 20.21 -26.71
C MET A 663 2.77 20.42 -25.20
N LEU A 664 2.56 19.35 -24.44
CA LEU A 664 2.50 19.44 -22.97
C LEU A 664 3.85 19.80 -22.35
N GLN A 665 4.96 19.30 -22.93
CA GLN A 665 6.31 19.58 -22.45
C GLN A 665 6.69 21.07 -22.54
N GLU A 666 6.08 21.84 -23.45
CA GLU A 666 6.31 23.28 -23.62
C GLU A 666 5.58 24.12 -22.54
N LEU A 667 4.67 23.51 -21.79
CA LEU A 667 3.88 24.25 -20.81
C LEU A 667 4.67 24.53 -19.51
N PRO A 668 4.58 25.74 -18.94
CA PRO A 668 5.42 26.15 -17.81
C PRO A 668 5.13 25.37 -16.50
N TRP A 669 3.97 24.74 -16.41
CA TRP A 669 3.56 23.94 -15.25
C TRP A 669 3.87 22.43 -15.42
N VAL A 670 4.44 22.01 -16.55
CA VAL A 670 4.88 20.62 -16.80
C VAL A 670 6.38 20.53 -16.53
N ASP A 671 6.79 19.57 -15.75
CA ASP A 671 8.20 19.26 -15.49
C ASP A 671 8.74 18.27 -16.52
N GLN A 672 8.05 17.14 -16.69
CA GLN A 672 8.44 16.06 -17.58
C GLN A 672 7.21 15.30 -18.10
N VAL A 673 7.29 14.83 -19.33
CA VAL A 673 6.32 13.88 -19.90
C VAL A 673 7.03 12.57 -20.20
N VAL A 674 6.52 11.48 -19.62
CA VAL A 674 7.04 10.12 -19.76
C VAL A 674 6.10 9.32 -20.65
N LEU A 675 6.57 8.89 -21.80
CA LEU A 675 5.83 8.00 -22.70
C LEU A 675 6.04 6.54 -22.26
N HIS A 676 4.95 5.78 -22.09
CA HIS A 676 5.01 4.37 -21.68
C HIS A 676 5.09 3.40 -22.87
N PHE A 677 5.47 3.88 -24.01
CA PHE A 677 5.67 3.07 -25.20
C PHE A 677 6.98 3.44 -25.90
N LYS A 678 7.52 2.46 -26.61
CA LYS A 678 8.70 2.61 -27.44
C LYS A 678 8.44 1.95 -28.78
N ASP A 679 9.16 2.41 -29.80
CA ASP A 679 9.26 1.65 -31.01
C ASP A 679 9.87 0.29 -30.67
N GLY A 680 9.34 -0.80 -31.20
CA GLY A 680 9.84 -2.14 -30.97
C GLY A 680 11.23 -2.35 -31.58
N PRO A 681 11.85 -3.49 -31.34
CA PRO A 681 13.10 -3.82 -32.00
C PRO A 681 12.88 -3.90 -33.52
N PRO A 682 13.93 -3.60 -34.34
CA PRO A 682 13.85 -3.82 -35.75
C PRO A 682 13.65 -5.30 -36.06
N VAL A 683 12.60 -5.63 -36.80
CA VAL A 683 12.26 -7.00 -37.21
C VAL A 683 12.63 -7.20 -38.67
N HIS A 684 13.36 -8.28 -38.94
CA HIS A 684 13.71 -8.70 -40.30
C HIS A 684 12.72 -9.79 -40.74
N THR A 685 11.93 -9.47 -41.75
CA THR A 685 10.91 -10.38 -42.30
C THR A 685 11.50 -11.19 -43.44
N PHE A 686 11.33 -12.51 -43.40
CA PHE A 686 11.68 -13.41 -44.50
C PHE A 686 10.45 -13.62 -45.40
N ASP A 687 10.51 -13.14 -46.61
CA ASP A 687 9.46 -13.30 -47.61
C ASP A 687 9.70 -14.58 -48.41
N VAL A 688 8.79 -15.54 -48.27
CA VAL A 688 8.86 -16.83 -49.00
C VAL A 688 8.38 -16.66 -50.42
N ASP A 689 9.19 -17.13 -51.37
CA ASP A 689 8.78 -17.27 -52.77
C ASP A 689 7.99 -18.59 -52.90
N HIS A 690 6.68 -18.46 -52.95
CA HIS A 690 5.79 -19.63 -52.95
C HIS A 690 5.97 -20.54 -54.16
N GLU A 691 6.35 -19.99 -55.35
CA GLU A 691 6.57 -20.77 -56.56
C GLU A 691 7.86 -21.59 -56.44
N LYS A 692 8.94 -20.95 -55.99
CA LYS A 692 10.21 -21.66 -55.78
C LYS A 692 10.14 -22.69 -54.66
N ALA A 693 9.45 -22.35 -53.56
CA ALA A 693 9.21 -23.28 -52.47
C ALA A 693 8.41 -24.51 -52.92
N PHE A 694 7.34 -24.31 -53.72
CA PHE A 694 6.57 -25.41 -54.29
C PHE A 694 7.38 -26.28 -55.20
N ASN A 695 8.19 -25.71 -56.05
CA ASN A 695 9.08 -26.45 -56.97
C ASN A 695 10.16 -27.25 -56.21
N ALA A 696 10.54 -26.80 -55.05
CA ALA A 696 11.42 -27.55 -54.13
C ALA A 696 10.68 -28.60 -53.26
N GLY A 697 9.39 -28.73 -53.43
CA GLY A 697 8.55 -29.63 -52.62
C GLY A 697 8.33 -29.16 -51.17
N LEU A 698 8.50 -27.83 -50.91
CA LEU A 698 8.42 -27.22 -49.59
C LEU A 698 7.17 -26.36 -49.43
N THR A 699 6.69 -26.25 -48.22
CA THR A 699 5.63 -25.33 -47.84
C THR A 699 6.23 -24.17 -47.00
N ALA A 700 5.57 -23.03 -47.00
CA ALA A 700 5.98 -21.92 -46.13
C ALA A 700 6.09 -22.36 -44.65
N SER A 701 5.20 -23.25 -44.21
CA SER A 701 5.23 -23.81 -42.86
C SER A 701 6.47 -24.66 -42.59
N SER A 702 6.92 -25.47 -43.56
CA SER A 702 8.14 -26.27 -43.41
C SER A 702 9.39 -25.41 -43.34
N ILE A 703 9.45 -24.32 -44.15
CA ILE A 703 10.54 -23.33 -44.13
C ILE A 703 10.53 -22.59 -42.77
N ALA A 704 9.38 -22.12 -42.33
CA ALA A 704 9.26 -21.42 -41.05
C ALA A 704 9.68 -22.34 -39.87
N ASN A 705 9.25 -23.58 -39.85
CA ASN A 705 9.65 -24.56 -38.82
C ASN A 705 11.17 -24.83 -38.88
N PHE A 706 11.74 -24.96 -40.03
CA PHE A 706 13.18 -25.18 -40.17
C PHE A 706 13.97 -23.98 -39.59
N LEU A 707 13.60 -22.74 -39.97
CA LEU A 707 14.21 -21.53 -39.46
C LEU A 707 14.06 -21.41 -37.94
N ARG A 708 12.85 -21.68 -37.43
CA ARG A 708 12.57 -21.67 -35.99
C ARG A 708 13.46 -22.65 -35.19
N TRP A 709 13.65 -23.86 -35.72
CA TRP A 709 14.51 -24.85 -35.07
C TRP A 709 15.99 -24.51 -35.15
N ASN A 710 16.45 -23.87 -36.21
CA ASN A 710 17.84 -23.43 -36.36
C ASN A 710 18.15 -22.20 -35.49
N ILE A 711 17.26 -21.19 -35.48
CA ILE A 711 17.51 -19.89 -34.81
C ILE A 711 17.17 -19.97 -33.33
N HIS A 712 15.97 -20.42 -32.99
CA HIS A 712 15.49 -20.40 -31.62
C HIS A 712 15.75 -21.70 -30.85
N GLY A 713 15.80 -22.83 -31.55
CA GLY A 713 15.97 -24.12 -30.91
C GLY A 713 14.92 -24.40 -29.82
N PRO A 714 13.64 -24.58 -30.17
CA PRO A 714 12.61 -24.82 -29.17
C PRO A 714 12.92 -26.07 -28.35
N VAL A 715 12.41 -26.12 -27.11
CA VAL A 715 12.59 -27.29 -26.23
C VAL A 715 12.04 -28.52 -26.92
N ALA A 716 12.92 -29.46 -27.20
CA ALA A 716 12.56 -30.73 -27.84
C ALA A 716 11.88 -31.65 -26.85
N GLN A 717 12.40 -31.74 -25.65
CA GLN A 717 11.92 -32.60 -24.57
C GLN A 717 12.43 -32.11 -23.21
N LYS A 718 11.80 -32.56 -22.14
CA LYS A 718 12.30 -32.40 -20.79
C LYS A 718 13.10 -33.63 -20.38
N TRP A 719 14.36 -33.39 -20.10
CA TRP A 719 15.29 -34.42 -19.63
C TRP A 719 15.17 -34.56 -18.12
N ILE A 720 15.16 -35.81 -17.63
CA ILE A 720 15.07 -36.06 -16.19
C ILE A 720 16.43 -36.44 -15.64
N ASP A 721 17.00 -35.56 -14.83
CA ASP A 721 18.22 -35.80 -14.06
C ASP A 721 17.85 -36.09 -12.59
N GLY A 722 17.70 -37.35 -12.25
CA GLY A 722 17.22 -37.79 -10.94
C GLY A 722 15.78 -37.36 -10.65
N ARG A 723 15.60 -36.28 -9.88
CA ARG A 723 14.28 -35.71 -9.55
C ARG A 723 13.93 -34.45 -10.32
N HIS A 724 14.80 -34.01 -11.22
CA HIS A 724 14.73 -32.71 -11.86
C HIS A 724 14.53 -32.82 -13.36
N GLU A 725 13.69 -31.96 -13.88
CA GLU A 725 13.49 -31.76 -15.30
C GLU A 725 14.44 -30.66 -15.80
N ILE A 726 15.23 -30.98 -16.82
CA ILE A 726 16.13 -30.05 -17.51
C ILE A 726 15.65 -29.96 -18.95
N ASP A 727 15.51 -28.75 -19.49
CA ASP A 727 15.11 -28.55 -20.86
C ASP A 727 16.21 -29.05 -21.81
N LEU A 728 15.84 -29.85 -22.78
CA LEU A 728 16.72 -30.31 -23.86
C LEU A 728 16.33 -29.54 -25.14
N ARG A 729 17.29 -28.79 -25.67
CA ARG A 729 17.13 -28.05 -26.92
C ARG A 729 17.95 -28.67 -28.02
N VAL A 730 17.38 -28.61 -29.23
CA VAL A 730 18.09 -28.99 -30.45
C VAL A 730 18.15 -27.77 -31.33
N MET A 731 19.34 -27.34 -31.70
CA MET A 731 19.53 -26.09 -32.46
C MET A 731 20.77 -26.17 -33.36
N ALA A 732 20.93 -25.20 -34.26
CA ALA A 732 22.16 -25.05 -34.98
C ALA A 732 23.25 -24.42 -34.11
N GLU A 733 24.50 -24.52 -34.54
CA GLU A 733 25.63 -23.90 -33.88
C GLU A 733 25.47 -22.36 -33.90
N GLU A 734 25.66 -21.71 -32.73
CA GLU A 734 25.41 -20.29 -32.54
C GLU A 734 26.17 -19.39 -33.51
N GLU A 735 27.42 -19.79 -33.87
CA GLU A 735 28.22 -19.07 -34.84
C GLU A 735 27.56 -18.93 -36.21
N GLN A 736 26.67 -19.84 -36.59
CA GLN A 736 26.02 -19.89 -37.91
C GLN A 736 24.68 -19.15 -37.96
N VAL A 737 24.14 -18.77 -36.85
CA VAL A 737 22.92 -17.97 -36.76
C VAL A 737 23.19 -16.58 -36.20
N SER A 738 24.45 -16.19 -36.09
CA SER A 738 24.91 -14.91 -35.51
C SER A 738 24.67 -13.69 -36.38
N SER A 739 24.47 -13.89 -37.69
CA SER A 739 24.15 -12.81 -38.62
C SER A 739 23.09 -13.26 -39.65
N LEU A 740 22.37 -12.29 -40.24
CA LEU A 740 21.39 -12.54 -41.30
C LEU A 740 22.00 -13.23 -42.50
N ASP A 741 23.19 -12.81 -42.90
CA ASP A 741 23.89 -13.38 -44.05
C ASP A 741 24.18 -14.86 -43.88
N LEU A 742 24.58 -15.27 -42.64
CA LEU A 742 24.84 -16.67 -42.33
C LEU A 742 23.53 -17.50 -42.28
N VAL A 743 22.43 -16.89 -41.82
CA VAL A 743 21.12 -17.54 -41.87
C VAL A 743 20.65 -17.74 -43.34
N GLU A 744 20.88 -16.76 -44.22
CA GLU A 744 20.55 -16.88 -45.65
C GLU A 744 21.32 -18.01 -46.36
N GLU A 745 22.56 -18.27 -45.96
CA GLU A 745 23.39 -19.34 -46.46
C GLU A 745 23.07 -20.74 -45.91
N THR A 746 22.10 -20.81 -44.98
CA THR A 746 21.74 -22.09 -44.37
C THR A 746 21.09 -23.01 -45.42
N ALA A 747 21.62 -24.25 -45.52
CA ALA A 747 21.12 -25.25 -46.43
C ALA A 747 19.93 -26.01 -45.83
N PHE A 748 18.80 -26.02 -46.52
CA PHE A 748 17.63 -26.82 -46.22
C PHE A 748 17.75 -28.22 -46.82
N PRO A 749 17.73 -29.31 -46.03
CA PRO A 749 17.77 -30.64 -46.54
C PRO A 749 16.42 -31.04 -47.18
N LEU A 750 16.46 -31.40 -48.45
CA LEU A 750 15.35 -31.95 -49.22
C LEU A 750 15.38 -33.47 -49.24
N GLU A 751 14.32 -34.09 -49.77
CA GLU A 751 14.33 -35.54 -50.05
C GLU A 751 15.37 -35.89 -51.11
N GLU A 752 15.90 -37.10 -51.07
CA GLU A 752 16.94 -37.65 -51.97
C GLU A 752 18.29 -36.92 -51.85
N SER A 753 18.70 -36.48 -50.59
CA SER A 753 20.00 -35.86 -50.32
C SER A 753 20.29 -34.57 -51.12
N ARG A 754 19.24 -33.91 -51.64
CA ARG A 754 19.33 -32.61 -52.27
C ARG A 754 19.30 -31.51 -51.20
N LEU A 755 19.95 -30.40 -51.52
CA LEU A 755 19.99 -29.22 -50.65
C LEU A 755 19.38 -28.04 -51.39
N ALA A 756 18.56 -27.26 -50.67
CA ALA A 756 18.11 -25.93 -51.12
C ALA A 756 18.66 -24.90 -50.16
N PHE A 757 19.22 -23.82 -50.69
CA PHE A 757 19.63 -22.70 -49.88
C PHE A 757 18.44 -21.77 -49.66
N LEU A 758 18.39 -21.13 -48.46
CA LEU A 758 17.32 -20.20 -48.13
C LEU A 758 17.17 -19.06 -49.12
N THR A 759 18.29 -18.58 -49.70
CA THR A 759 18.32 -17.58 -50.78
C THR A 759 17.58 -18.01 -52.04
N GLN A 760 17.43 -19.32 -52.28
CA GLN A 760 16.66 -19.88 -53.38
C GLN A 760 15.14 -19.99 -53.07
N LEU A 761 14.76 -19.94 -51.78
CA LEU A 761 13.39 -20.11 -51.30
C LEU A 761 12.69 -18.80 -50.97
N GLY A 762 13.45 -17.74 -50.83
CA GLY A 762 12.95 -16.41 -50.47
C GLY A 762 14.10 -15.43 -50.20
N SER A 763 13.78 -14.34 -49.56
CA SER A 763 14.78 -13.35 -49.13
C SER A 763 14.33 -12.56 -47.93
N PHE A 764 15.29 -12.12 -47.10
CA PHE A 764 14.97 -11.15 -46.06
C PHE A 764 14.72 -9.77 -46.67
N ARG A 765 13.73 -9.07 -46.12
CA ARG A 765 13.52 -7.66 -46.48
C ARG A 765 14.74 -6.85 -46.09
N LYS A 766 15.25 -6.03 -47.03
CA LYS A 766 16.43 -5.20 -46.75
C LYS A 766 16.19 -4.13 -45.68
N GLN A 767 14.95 -3.70 -45.51
CA GLN A 767 14.56 -2.70 -44.54
C GLN A 767 13.86 -3.37 -43.37
N ALA A 768 14.47 -3.24 -42.18
CA ALA A 768 13.84 -3.70 -40.97
C ALA A 768 12.55 -2.89 -40.66
N GLU A 769 11.48 -3.57 -40.38
CA GLU A 769 10.25 -2.94 -39.93
C GLU A 769 10.31 -2.87 -38.38
N PHE A 770 9.98 -1.70 -37.84
CA PHE A 770 9.83 -1.57 -36.41
C PHE A 770 8.42 -2.07 -36.03
N GLU A 771 8.37 -3.19 -35.39
CA GLU A 771 7.13 -3.67 -34.81
C GLU A 771 6.85 -3.00 -33.46
N GLU A 772 5.64 -3.16 -32.97
CA GLU A 772 5.23 -2.63 -31.69
C GLU A 772 5.85 -3.47 -30.57
N SER A 773 6.57 -2.83 -29.65
CA SER A 773 7.17 -3.54 -28.51
C SER A 773 6.11 -4.06 -27.53
N ARG A 774 5.07 -3.25 -27.35
CA ARG A 774 3.94 -3.51 -26.45
C ARG A 774 2.66 -2.91 -26.99
N ILE A 775 1.57 -3.65 -26.84
CA ILE A 775 0.21 -3.16 -27.10
C ILE A 775 -0.55 -3.23 -25.80
N TYR A 776 -0.98 -2.08 -25.33
CA TYR A 776 -1.84 -1.96 -24.15
C TYR A 776 -3.29 -1.87 -24.56
N ARG A 777 -4.14 -2.51 -23.79
CA ARG A 777 -5.58 -2.38 -23.96
C ARG A 777 -6.23 -2.14 -22.61
N LYS A 778 -7.27 -1.33 -22.62
CA LYS A 778 -8.09 -1.02 -21.45
C LYS A 778 -9.56 -1.19 -21.83
N ASN A 779 -10.28 -2.03 -21.09
CA ASN A 779 -11.69 -2.31 -21.35
C ASN A 779 -11.98 -2.63 -22.83
N ARG A 780 -11.12 -3.47 -23.45
CA ARG A 780 -11.22 -3.96 -24.84
C ARG A 780 -10.86 -2.95 -25.94
N GLN A 781 -10.45 -1.73 -25.60
CA GLN A 781 -9.93 -0.75 -26.55
C GLN A 781 -8.40 -0.64 -26.42
N ARG A 782 -7.72 -0.42 -27.53
CA ARG A 782 -6.28 -0.11 -27.48
C ARG A 782 -6.07 1.21 -26.80
N ALA A 783 -5.04 1.30 -25.99
CA ALA A 783 -4.67 2.49 -25.26
C ALA A 783 -3.16 2.71 -25.27
N VAL A 784 -2.75 3.95 -25.43
CA VAL A 784 -1.36 4.35 -25.24
C VAL A 784 -1.30 5.29 -24.04
N PHE A 785 -0.45 4.96 -23.07
CA PHE A 785 -0.32 5.71 -21.83
C PHE A 785 0.89 6.64 -21.89
N PHE A 786 0.73 7.81 -21.31
CA PHE A 786 1.85 8.69 -20.97
C PHE A 786 1.58 9.37 -19.63
N THR A 787 2.64 9.65 -18.90
CA THR A 787 2.56 10.31 -17.60
C THR A 787 3.11 11.71 -17.69
N VAL A 788 2.37 12.67 -17.15
CA VAL A 788 2.77 14.07 -17.02
C VAL A 788 3.13 14.35 -15.57
N HIS A 789 4.36 14.74 -15.31
CA HIS A 789 4.80 15.28 -14.04
C HIS A 789 4.58 16.78 -14.04
N THR A 790 3.81 17.30 -13.07
CA THR A 790 3.50 18.72 -12.96
C THR A 790 4.34 19.38 -11.89
N LYS A 791 4.62 20.67 -12.07
CA LYS A 791 5.46 21.49 -11.21
C LYS A 791 4.62 22.55 -10.48
N ASN A 792 4.76 22.69 -9.18
CA ASN A 792 4.14 23.75 -8.38
C ASN A 792 2.61 23.88 -8.52
N LEU A 793 1.91 22.81 -8.84
CA LEU A 793 0.45 22.76 -8.91
C LEU A 793 -0.09 21.79 -7.86
N ASP A 794 -1.19 22.17 -7.21
CA ASP A 794 -1.98 21.22 -6.43
C ASP A 794 -2.72 20.24 -7.35
N LEU A 795 -3.19 19.12 -6.80
CA LEU A 795 -3.82 18.06 -7.59
C LEU A 795 -5.06 18.57 -8.36
N ASP A 796 -5.91 19.38 -7.75
CA ASP A 796 -7.10 19.93 -8.38
C ASP A 796 -6.73 20.91 -9.50
N GLY A 797 -5.71 21.73 -9.30
CA GLY A 797 -5.16 22.62 -10.30
C GLY A 797 -4.57 21.85 -11.48
N ALA A 798 -3.75 20.82 -11.20
CA ALA A 798 -3.15 19.98 -12.22
C ALA A 798 -4.22 19.28 -13.08
N ILE A 799 -5.24 18.68 -12.45
CA ILE A 799 -6.36 18.04 -13.16
C ILE A 799 -7.15 19.05 -14.00
N SER A 800 -7.44 20.24 -13.44
CA SER A 800 -8.21 21.27 -14.11
C SER A 800 -7.46 21.84 -15.33
N HIS A 801 -6.19 22.16 -15.17
CA HIS A 801 -5.32 22.60 -16.27
C HIS A 801 -5.20 21.52 -17.33
N MET A 802 -4.96 20.26 -16.93
CA MET A 802 -4.85 19.16 -17.85
C MET A 802 -6.14 18.94 -18.68
N LYS A 803 -7.29 18.90 -18.01
CA LYS A 803 -8.60 18.75 -18.70
C LYS A 803 -8.85 19.87 -19.69
N LYS A 804 -8.50 21.11 -19.33
CA LYS A 804 -8.65 22.25 -20.23
C LYS A 804 -7.73 22.14 -21.43
N THR A 805 -6.46 21.83 -21.22
CA THR A 805 -5.47 21.67 -22.31
C THR A 805 -5.84 20.52 -23.24
N LEU A 806 -6.23 19.35 -22.67
CA LEU A 806 -6.66 18.21 -23.49
C LEU A 806 -7.93 18.48 -24.28
N ALA A 807 -8.86 19.30 -23.76
CA ALA A 807 -10.08 19.68 -24.48
C ALA A 807 -9.82 20.64 -25.66
N GLU A 808 -8.69 21.36 -25.67
CA GLU A 808 -8.27 22.25 -26.76
C GLU A 808 -7.63 21.45 -27.92
N ILE A 809 -7.22 20.19 -27.69
CA ILE A 809 -6.62 19.33 -28.69
C ILE A 809 -7.74 18.61 -29.48
N SER A 810 -7.83 18.88 -30.77
CA SER A 810 -8.76 18.18 -31.65
C SER A 810 -8.26 16.76 -31.97
N LEU A 811 -9.01 15.75 -31.54
CA LEU A 811 -8.77 14.36 -31.89
C LEU A 811 -9.60 13.94 -33.11
N PRO A 812 -9.10 12.99 -33.92
CA PRO A 812 -9.90 12.35 -34.97
C PRO A 812 -11.10 11.60 -34.40
N GLU A 813 -12.12 11.36 -35.20
CA GLU A 813 -13.27 10.53 -34.79
C GLU A 813 -12.81 9.14 -34.35
N GLY A 814 -13.35 8.65 -33.22
CA GLY A 814 -13.01 7.35 -32.64
C GLY A 814 -11.82 7.36 -31.66
N TYR A 815 -11.15 8.53 -31.47
CA TYR A 815 -10.07 8.69 -30.50
C TYR A 815 -10.50 9.56 -29.32
N ALA A 816 -10.05 9.21 -28.12
CA ALA A 816 -10.37 9.94 -26.91
C ALA A 816 -9.20 9.98 -25.91
N PHE A 817 -9.11 11.06 -25.14
CA PHE A 817 -8.25 11.11 -23.97
C PHE A 817 -9.04 10.63 -22.74
N GLU A 818 -8.46 9.73 -21.98
CA GLU A 818 -8.95 9.35 -20.65
C GLU A 818 -7.89 9.69 -19.61
N LEU A 819 -8.24 10.57 -18.67
CA LEU A 819 -7.41 10.83 -17.49
C LEU A 819 -7.58 9.67 -16.53
N ASP A 820 -6.48 9.17 -15.94
CA ASP A 820 -6.55 8.07 -15.01
C ASP A 820 -7.54 8.34 -13.87
N LYS A 821 -8.33 7.33 -13.60
CA LYS A 821 -9.37 7.38 -12.54
C LYS A 821 -8.79 7.59 -11.16
N SER A 822 -7.52 7.21 -10.92
CA SER A 822 -6.86 7.40 -9.63
C SER A 822 -6.81 8.89 -9.25
N ALA A 823 -6.37 9.76 -10.15
CA ALA A 823 -6.34 11.20 -9.93
C ALA A 823 -7.74 11.79 -9.70
N SER A 824 -8.74 11.35 -10.49
CA SER A 824 -10.12 11.83 -10.33
C SER A 824 -10.77 11.29 -9.05
N LYS A 825 -10.49 10.03 -8.66
CA LYS A 825 -10.92 9.46 -7.37
C LYS A 825 -10.34 10.23 -6.19
N LEU A 826 -9.07 10.66 -6.28
CA LEU A 826 -8.42 11.46 -5.24
C LEU A 826 -9.11 12.82 -5.05
N ALA A 827 -9.41 13.52 -6.12
CA ALA A 827 -10.15 14.80 -6.05
C ALA A 827 -11.56 14.62 -5.48
N GLU A 828 -12.23 13.51 -5.84
CA GLU A 828 -13.54 13.15 -5.28
C GLU A 828 -13.45 12.82 -3.78
N GLN A 829 -12.37 12.16 -3.34
CA GLN A 829 -12.13 11.90 -1.92
C GLN A 829 -12.02 13.19 -1.11
N PHE A 830 -11.28 14.19 -1.59
CA PHE A 830 -11.20 15.50 -0.90
C PHE A 830 -12.57 16.16 -0.77
N ARG A 831 -13.33 16.22 -1.86
CA ARG A 831 -14.67 16.80 -1.84
C ARG A 831 -15.57 16.05 -0.86
N THR A 832 -15.50 14.75 -0.85
CA THR A 832 -16.27 13.90 0.05
C THR A 832 -15.89 14.12 1.51
N MET A 833 -14.58 14.26 1.82
CA MET A 833 -14.12 14.56 3.19
C MET A 833 -14.62 15.90 3.72
N TRP A 834 -14.65 16.94 2.89
CA TRP A 834 -15.23 18.22 3.27
C TRP A 834 -16.75 18.13 3.52
N PHE A 835 -17.45 17.36 2.68
CA PHE A 835 -18.87 17.09 2.91
C PHE A 835 -19.10 16.34 4.24
N VAL A 836 -18.24 15.37 4.56
CA VAL A 836 -18.29 14.64 5.84
C VAL A 836 -18.02 15.54 7.03
N LEU A 837 -17.06 16.45 6.94
CA LEU A 837 -16.80 17.41 7.99
C LEU A 837 -18.03 18.31 8.23
N LEU A 838 -18.65 18.78 7.18
CA LEU A 838 -19.89 19.57 7.28
C LEU A 838 -21.03 18.74 7.89
N LEU A 839 -21.22 17.50 7.43
CA LEU A 839 -22.22 16.58 7.99
C LEU A 839 -21.96 16.30 9.48
N ALA A 840 -20.70 16.11 9.86
CA ALA A 840 -20.32 15.93 11.25
C ALA A 840 -20.73 17.12 12.13
N ILE A 841 -20.49 18.34 11.66
CA ILE A 841 -20.91 19.58 12.38
C ILE A 841 -22.45 19.63 12.51
N VAL A 842 -23.19 19.26 11.47
CA VAL A 842 -24.66 19.20 11.52
C VAL A 842 -25.12 18.17 12.54
N LEU A 843 -24.52 16.99 12.57
CA LEU A 843 -24.87 15.93 13.52
C LEU A 843 -24.54 16.33 14.97
N ILE A 844 -23.39 17.00 15.18
CA ILE A 844 -23.07 17.59 16.50
C ILE A 844 -24.15 18.59 16.92
N TYR A 845 -24.53 19.50 16.01
CA TYR A 845 -25.59 20.47 16.28
C TYR A 845 -26.90 19.80 16.68
N MET A 846 -27.32 18.74 15.99
CA MET A 846 -28.56 18.02 16.30
C MET A 846 -28.54 17.38 17.70
N ILE A 847 -27.42 16.74 18.08
CA ILE A 847 -27.27 16.12 19.42
C ILE A 847 -27.31 17.19 20.50
N LEU A 848 -26.54 18.27 20.32
CA LEU A 848 -26.49 19.35 21.28
C LEU A 848 -27.86 20.06 21.40
N ALA A 849 -28.61 20.18 20.31
CA ALA A 849 -29.96 20.76 20.32
C ALA A 849 -30.93 19.87 21.12
N ALA A 850 -30.86 18.56 20.91
CA ALA A 850 -31.67 17.60 21.69
C ALA A 850 -31.33 17.63 23.18
N GLN A 851 -30.03 17.73 23.54
CA GLN A 851 -29.59 17.79 24.94
C GLN A 851 -29.96 19.09 25.64
N SER A 852 -29.72 20.22 24.95
CA SER A 852 -29.91 21.55 25.55
C SER A 852 -31.37 22.06 25.52
N GLU A 853 -32.25 21.32 24.84
CA GLU A 853 -33.62 21.76 24.54
C GLU A 853 -33.69 23.21 24.03
N SER A 854 -32.69 23.56 23.20
CA SER A 854 -32.50 24.91 22.67
C SER A 854 -31.89 24.83 21.27
N LEU A 855 -32.36 25.65 20.33
CA LEU A 855 -31.77 25.73 19.00
C LEU A 855 -30.60 26.74 18.94
N LEU A 856 -30.56 27.71 19.85
CA LEU A 856 -29.56 28.78 19.85
C LEU A 856 -28.26 28.40 20.57
N CYS A 857 -28.34 27.66 21.68
CA CYS A 857 -27.17 27.22 22.45
C CYS A 857 -26.21 26.31 21.64
N PRO A 858 -26.71 25.31 20.90
CA PRO A 858 -25.85 24.50 20.01
C PRO A 858 -25.18 25.32 18.92
N PHE A 859 -25.86 26.32 18.38
CA PHE A 859 -25.29 27.21 17.36
C PHE A 859 -24.02 27.91 17.89
N LEU A 860 -24.09 28.47 19.11
CA LEU A 860 -22.90 29.03 19.78
C LEU A 860 -21.77 28.02 19.92
N ILE A 861 -22.06 26.80 20.32
CA ILE A 861 -21.06 25.75 20.52
C ILE A 861 -20.46 25.34 19.16
N CYS A 862 -21.26 25.11 18.14
CA CYS A 862 -20.80 24.72 16.81
C CYS A 862 -19.92 25.78 16.12
N THR A 863 -20.12 27.07 16.40
CA THR A 863 -19.26 28.13 15.86
C THR A 863 -17.82 28.08 16.38
N THR A 864 -17.57 27.38 17.49
CA THR A 864 -16.21 27.20 18.03
C THR A 864 -15.41 26.17 17.23
N VAL A 865 -16.08 25.24 16.52
CA VAL A 865 -15.43 24.19 15.75
C VAL A 865 -14.56 24.76 14.62
N PRO A 866 -15.06 25.57 13.68
CA PRO A 866 -14.24 26.09 12.59
C PRO A 866 -13.07 26.97 13.10
N ILE A 867 -13.25 27.70 14.21
CA ILE A 867 -12.18 28.52 14.80
C ILE A 867 -11.10 27.61 15.42
N SER A 868 -11.49 26.48 16.04
CA SER A 868 -10.54 25.52 16.59
C SER A 868 -9.77 24.78 15.48
N LEU A 869 -10.43 24.48 14.36
CA LEU A 869 -9.80 23.87 13.16
C LEU A 869 -8.78 24.81 12.49
N ALA A 870 -8.89 26.10 12.68
CA ALA A 870 -7.93 27.07 12.14
C ALA A 870 -6.51 26.88 12.69
N PHE A 871 -6.36 26.48 13.96
CA PHE A 871 -5.04 26.32 14.58
C PHE A 871 -4.17 25.23 13.95
N PRO A 872 -4.63 23.98 13.81
CA PRO A 872 -3.85 22.96 13.10
C PRO A 872 -3.58 23.34 11.63
N LEU A 873 -4.50 24.02 10.93
CA LEU A 873 -4.28 24.46 9.56
C LEU A 873 -3.15 25.50 9.46
N ILE A 874 -3.14 26.46 10.38
CA ILE A 874 -2.05 27.44 10.46
C ILE A 874 -0.73 26.76 10.83
N ALA A 875 -0.74 25.79 11.77
CA ALA A 875 0.44 25.06 12.15
C ALA A 875 0.99 24.20 10.99
N LEU A 876 0.11 23.57 10.18
CA LEU A 876 0.50 22.85 8.96
C LEU A 876 1.20 23.75 7.95
N PHE A 877 0.63 24.94 7.71
CA PHE A 877 1.25 25.91 6.81
C PHE A 877 2.64 26.35 7.29
N LEU A 878 2.77 26.64 8.59
CA LEU A 878 4.04 27.06 9.17
C LEU A 878 5.10 25.95 9.18
N SER A 879 4.68 24.70 9.28
CA SER A 879 5.58 23.54 9.23
C SER A 879 5.89 23.05 7.80
N GLY A 880 5.29 23.65 6.77
CA GLY A 880 5.45 23.25 5.37
C GLY A 880 4.85 21.88 5.03
N GLN A 881 3.99 21.34 5.90
CA GLN A 881 3.35 20.05 5.68
C GLN A 881 2.15 20.17 4.74
N THR A 882 1.89 19.10 3.98
CA THR A 882 0.76 19.01 3.05
C THR A 882 -0.50 18.48 3.71
N LEU A 883 -1.66 18.80 3.14
CA LEU A 883 -2.94 18.28 3.59
C LEU A 883 -3.12 16.82 3.10
N THR A 884 -2.89 15.87 3.99
CA THR A 884 -2.99 14.43 3.73
C THR A 884 -4.31 13.86 4.23
N THR A 885 -4.66 12.63 3.81
CA THR A 885 -5.84 11.91 4.31
C THR A 885 -5.86 11.76 5.84
N PRO A 886 -4.78 11.37 6.53
CA PRO A 886 -4.76 11.32 7.99
C PRO A 886 -5.01 12.67 8.67
N ILE A 887 -4.52 13.76 8.07
CA ILE A 887 -4.80 15.12 8.56
C ILE A 887 -6.29 15.44 8.49
N LEU A 888 -6.95 15.09 7.37
CA LEU A 888 -8.39 15.30 7.21
C LEU A 888 -9.19 14.49 8.24
N ILE A 889 -8.82 13.24 8.48
CA ILE A 889 -9.41 12.41 9.54
C ILE A 889 -9.23 13.08 10.89
N GLY A 890 -8.02 13.57 11.19
CA GLY A 890 -7.72 14.32 12.41
C GLY A 890 -8.57 15.58 12.57
N LEU A 891 -8.80 16.35 11.49
CA LEU A 891 -9.67 17.52 11.52
C LEU A 891 -11.12 17.17 11.82
N ILE A 892 -11.64 16.10 11.25
CA ILE A 892 -12.99 15.61 11.52
C ILE A 892 -13.13 15.14 12.97
N MET A 893 -12.17 14.36 13.47
CA MET A 893 -12.14 13.93 14.88
C MET A 893 -12.06 15.14 15.83
N LEU A 894 -11.23 16.12 15.50
CA LEU A 894 -11.07 17.34 16.28
C LEU A 894 -12.39 18.12 16.40
N ALA A 895 -13.24 18.09 15.38
CA ALA A 895 -14.55 18.74 15.44
C ALA A 895 -15.40 18.23 16.63
N GLY A 896 -15.36 16.91 16.89
CA GLY A 896 -16.01 16.32 18.06
C GLY A 896 -15.35 16.68 19.40
N LEU A 897 -14.01 16.70 19.42
CA LEU A 897 -13.23 16.98 20.64
C LEU A 897 -13.29 18.46 21.04
N ALA A 898 -13.29 19.38 20.07
CA ALA A 898 -13.30 20.81 20.30
C ALA A 898 -14.59 21.27 21.03
N VAL A 899 -15.69 20.62 20.75
CA VAL A 899 -17.00 20.91 21.36
C VAL A 899 -17.03 20.62 22.86
N ASN A 900 -16.31 19.59 23.31
CA ASN A 900 -16.34 19.15 24.72
C ASN A 900 -15.93 20.27 25.71
N ASN A 901 -14.84 20.98 25.41
CA ASN A 901 -14.37 22.07 26.25
C ASN A 901 -15.37 23.24 26.32
N THR A 902 -16.00 23.56 25.21
CA THR A 902 -16.99 24.64 25.09
C THR A 902 -18.30 24.29 25.79
N LEU A 903 -18.76 23.04 25.64
CA LEU A 903 -19.98 22.53 26.27
C LEU A 903 -19.93 22.68 27.79
N LEU A 904 -18.79 22.31 28.41
CA LEU A 904 -18.63 22.41 29.87
C LEU A 904 -18.72 23.84 30.40
N ILE A 905 -18.26 24.83 29.64
CA ILE A 905 -18.38 26.25 30.03
C ILE A 905 -19.81 26.75 29.80
N ALA A 906 -20.41 26.44 28.66
CA ALA A 906 -21.74 26.89 28.28
C ALA A 906 -22.82 26.33 29.25
N ASP A 907 -22.76 25.02 29.58
CA ASP A 907 -23.71 24.38 30.50
C ASP A 907 -23.66 24.98 31.92
N LEU A 908 -22.42 25.13 32.44
CA LEU A 908 -22.28 25.76 33.75
C LEU A 908 -22.69 27.25 33.79
N THR A 909 -22.43 27.96 32.72
CA THR A 909 -22.86 29.35 32.59
C THR A 909 -24.39 29.43 32.55
N ARG A 910 -25.05 28.56 31.83
CA ARG A 910 -26.51 28.43 31.74
C ARG A 910 -27.13 28.09 33.08
N GLU A 911 -26.56 27.09 33.81
CA GLU A 911 -27.02 26.74 35.16
C GLU A 911 -26.93 27.93 36.12
N ASN A 912 -25.80 28.67 36.10
CA ASN A 912 -25.64 29.85 36.94
C ASN A 912 -26.57 31.01 36.56
N MET A 913 -26.86 31.20 35.28
CA MET A 913 -27.86 32.18 34.85
C MET A 913 -29.25 31.89 35.35
N LEU A 914 -29.64 30.60 35.41
CA LEU A 914 -30.92 30.16 35.96
C LEU A 914 -31.01 30.37 37.48
N LEU A 915 -29.89 30.20 38.19
CA LEU A 915 -29.82 30.37 39.65
C LEU A 915 -29.79 31.81 40.11
N TYR A 916 -29.11 32.72 39.35
CA TYR A 916 -28.86 34.11 39.73
C TYR A 916 -29.86 35.15 39.21
N ASN A 917 -31.05 34.77 38.86
CA ASN A 917 -32.08 35.65 38.36
C ASN A 917 -32.21 35.80 36.81
N ARG A 918 -32.66 34.82 36.26
CA ARG A 918 -33.62 34.74 35.10
C ARG A 918 -33.61 35.82 34.00
N ASP A 919 -32.84 36.94 34.16
CA ASP A 919 -32.72 38.00 33.15
C ASP A 919 -31.50 37.78 32.28
N TYR A 920 -31.72 37.31 31.04
CA TYR A 920 -30.69 37.20 30.02
C TYR A 920 -30.33 38.61 29.47
N SER A 921 -30.09 39.58 30.37
CA SER A 921 -29.70 40.92 29.99
C SER A 921 -28.17 41.06 29.91
N LYS A 922 -27.70 41.89 28.97
CA LYS A 922 -26.27 42.04 28.61
C LYS A 922 -25.42 42.45 29.82
N ASN A 923 -25.93 43.29 30.68
CA ASN A 923 -25.19 43.83 31.84
C ASN A 923 -25.04 42.86 33.00
N ARG A 924 -25.79 41.77 33.03
CA ARG A 924 -25.75 40.77 34.12
C ARG A 924 -25.12 39.44 33.77
N ALA A 925 -24.78 39.24 32.48
CA ALA A 925 -24.17 37.98 31.99
C ALA A 925 -22.70 37.79 32.41
N ALA A 926 -22.00 38.88 32.70
CA ALA A 926 -20.56 38.86 33.04
C ALA A 926 -20.24 38.04 34.30
N ILE A 927 -21.09 38.12 35.35
CA ILE A 927 -20.85 37.45 36.62
C ILE A 927 -21.02 35.92 36.50
N PRO A 928 -22.09 35.35 35.90
CA PRO A 928 -22.23 33.92 35.65
C PRO A 928 -21.11 33.34 34.81
N VAL A 929 -20.67 34.06 33.76
CA VAL A 929 -19.54 33.64 32.88
C VAL A 929 -18.24 33.57 33.65
N LEU A 930 -17.91 34.59 34.44
CA LEU A 930 -16.68 34.63 35.26
C LEU A 930 -16.69 33.52 36.32
N PHE A 931 -17.86 33.26 36.91
CA PHE A 931 -18.01 32.16 37.88
C PHE A 931 -17.80 30.81 37.23
N ALA A 932 -18.40 30.54 36.04
CA ALA A 932 -18.21 29.34 35.27
C ALA A 932 -16.74 29.13 34.91
N LEU A 933 -16.10 30.15 34.37
CA LEU A 933 -14.66 30.14 34.06
C LEU A 933 -13.85 29.80 35.30
N ARG A 934 -14.08 30.53 36.42
CA ARG A 934 -13.34 30.31 37.68
C ARG A 934 -13.46 28.86 38.19
N LYS A 935 -14.62 28.25 38.06
CA LYS A 935 -14.89 26.86 38.52
C LYS A 935 -14.25 25.81 37.58
N ARG A 936 -14.23 26.07 36.24
CA ARG A 936 -13.83 25.10 35.22
C ARG A 936 -12.40 25.24 34.70
N ILE A 937 -11.70 26.34 34.95
CA ILE A 937 -10.30 26.57 34.49
C ILE A 937 -9.41 25.36 34.84
N LYS A 938 -9.50 24.89 36.10
CA LYS A 938 -8.64 23.78 36.55
C LYS A 938 -8.95 22.48 35.81
N ASP A 939 -10.22 22.14 35.64
CA ASP A 939 -10.67 20.90 34.99
C ASP A 939 -10.24 20.93 33.53
N LEU A 940 -10.53 22.03 32.81
CA LEU A 940 -10.17 22.19 31.40
C LEU A 940 -8.65 22.17 31.14
N LEU A 941 -7.86 22.75 32.05
CA LEU A 941 -6.39 22.68 31.93
C LEU A 941 -5.87 21.25 32.14
N ILE A 942 -6.48 20.49 33.03
CA ILE A 942 -6.07 19.09 33.28
C ILE A 942 -6.47 18.22 32.10
N THR A 943 -7.73 18.31 31.63
CA THR A 943 -8.24 17.49 30.54
C THR A 943 -7.51 17.83 29.23
N SER A 944 -7.43 19.10 28.83
CA SER A 944 -6.68 19.47 27.62
C SER A 944 -5.19 19.12 27.75
N GLY A 945 -4.60 19.30 28.95
CA GLY A 945 -3.20 18.94 29.20
C GLY A 945 -2.93 17.44 29.09
N THR A 946 -3.83 16.58 29.58
CA THR A 946 -3.73 15.12 29.42
C THR A 946 -3.81 14.71 27.97
N SER A 947 -4.72 15.31 27.19
CA SER A 947 -4.90 15.01 25.79
C SER A 947 -3.72 15.51 24.93
N ILE A 948 -3.19 16.71 25.22
CA ILE A 948 -2.01 17.26 24.56
C ILE A 948 -0.77 16.40 24.84
N LEU A 949 -0.52 16.01 26.09
CA LEU A 949 0.64 15.20 26.47
C LEU A 949 0.48 13.75 26.03
N GLY A 950 -0.75 13.24 25.95
CA GLY A 950 -1.02 11.91 25.39
C GLY A 950 -0.71 11.82 23.89
N ALA A 951 -0.98 12.88 23.13
CA ALA A 951 -0.68 12.96 21.70
C ALA A 951 0.79 13.31 21.40
N LEU A 952 1.52 13.92 22.34
CA LEU A 952 2.87 14.44 22.11
C LEU A 952 3.89 13.35 21.69
N PRO A 953 4.02 12.18 22.34
CA PRO A 953 4.96 11.16 21.89
C PRO A 953 4.68 10.71 20.46
N LEU A 954 3.41 10.51 20.12
CA LEU A 954 3.00 10.10 18.78
C LEU A 954 3.34 11.16 17.72
N MET A 955 3.23 12.45 18.08
CA MET A 955 3.63 13.54 17.19
C MET A 955 5.15 13.57 16.96
N LEU A 956 5.96 13.16 17.94
CA LEU A 956 7.42 13.19 17.87
C LEU A 956 8.05 11.95 17.23
N VAL A 957 7.39 10.79 17.30
CA VAL A 957 7.89 9.51 16.76
C VAL A 957 7.97 9.50 15.23
N GLY A 958 7.30 10.40 14.53
CA GLY A 958 7.10 10.34 13.08
C GLY A 958 8.28 10.73 12.19
N SER A 959 9.51 10.85 12.69
CA SER A 959 10.67 11.22 11.85
C SER A 959 11.33 10.04 11.11
N GLN A 960 10.88 8.79 11.32
CA GLN A 960 11.49 7.58 10.73
C GLN A 960 10.47 6.60 10.13
N GLY A 961 9.57 7.07 9.26
CA GLY A 961 8.78 6.16 8.42
C GLY A 961 7.29 6.00 8.74
N ASN A 962 6.72 6.74 9.70
CA ASN A 962 5.29 6.70 10.04
C ASN A 962 4.61 8.07 9.98
N ASN A 963 4.74 8.74 8.84
CA ASN A 963 4.15 10.07 8.59
C ASN A 963 2.64 10.14 8.87
N MET A 964 1.93 9.01 8.79
CA MET A 964 0.49 8.96 8.94
C MET A 964 0.00 9.16 10.37
N MET A 965 0.67 8.52 11.34
CA MET A 965 0.30 8.65 12.76
C MET A 965 0.71 10.00 13.33
N ASN A 966 1.88 10.48 12.92
CA ASN A 966 2.35 11.82 13.24
C ASN A 966 1.36 12.87 12.74
N ALA A 967 0.91 12.78 11.49
CA ALA A 967 -0.03 13.72 10.88
C ALA A 967 -1.36 13.81 11.66
N LEU A 968 -1.91 12.67 12.09
CA LEU A 968 -3.13 12.62 12.91
C LEU A 968 -2.91 13.21 14.30
N ALA A 969 -1.80 12.84 14.96
CA ALA A 969 -1.44 13.35 16.28
C ALA A 969 -1.12 14.87 16.25
N PHE A 970 -0.49 15.35 15.18
CA PHE A 970 -0.20 16.76 14.96
C PHE A 970 -1.48 17.62 14.94
N VAL A 971 -2.49 17.17 14.19
CA VAL A 971 -3.79 17.88 14.12
C VAL A 971 -4.48 17.90 15.47
N VAL A 972 -4.49 16.77 16.18
CA VAL A 972 -5.13 16.67 17.50
C VAL A 972 -4.39 17.54 18.50
N PHE A 973 -3.08 17.51 18.52
CA PHE A 973 -2.24 18.34 19.41
C PHE A 973 -2.52 19.83 19.24
N TRP A 974 -2.36 20.37 18.03
CA TRP A 974 -2.60 21.78 17.76
C TRP A 974 -4.08 22.17 17.86
N GLY A 975 -4.96 21.26 17.52
CA GLY A 975 -6.39 21.46 17.61
C GLY A 975 -6.91 21.56 19.04
N ILE A 976 -6.41 20.74 19.97
CA ILE A 976 -6.77 20.84 21.39
C ILE A 976 -6.24 22.13 22.01
N ILE A 977 -5.03 22.55 21.63
CA ILE A 977 -4.50 23.88 22.02
C ILE A 977 -5.43 24.98 21.52
N GLY A 978 -5.83 24.93 20.25
CA GLY A 978 -6.78 25.86 19.65
C GLY A 978 -8.13 25.86 20.36
N SER A 979 -8.71 24.67 20.60
CA SER A 979 -9.98 24.52 21.31
C SER A 979 -9.93 25.11 22.73
N LEU A 980 -8.80 24.92 23.45
CA LEU A 980 -8.61 25.49 24.77
C LEU A 980 -8.63 27.06 24.69
N ILE A 981 -7.87 27.62 23.76
CA ILE A 981 -7.80 29.06 23.56
C ILE A 981 -9.18 29.63 23.20
N VAL A 982 -9.89 28.99 22.27
CA VAL A 982 -11.23 29.38 21.82
C VAL A 982 -12.23 29.33 22.96
N SER A 983 -12.16 28.31 23.82
CA SER A 983 -13.05 28.15 24.97
C SER A 983 -12.86 29.27 26.03
N PHE A 984 -11.64 29.81 26.18
CA PHE A 984 -11.38 30.90 27.12
C PHE A 984 -11.54 32.31 26.53
N ILE A 985 -11.44 32.50 25.23
CA ILE A 985 -11.50 33.81 24.58
C ILE A 985 -12.84 34.01 23.85
N TYR A 986 -13.16 33.10 22.92
CA TYR A 986 -14.33 33.27 22.05
C TYR A 986 -15.65 33.03 22.78
N VAL A 987 -15.77 31.95 23.52
CA VAL A 987 -17.01 31.56 24.23
C VAL A 987 -17.47 32.64 25.22
N PRO A 988 -16.62 33.13 26.13
CA PRO A 988 -17.01 34.24 27.04
C PRO A 988 -17.38 35.53 26.31
N ALA A 989 -16.70 35.86 25.19
CA ALA A 989 -17.00 37.04 24.39
C ALA A 989 -18.40 36.96 23.75
N VAL A 990 -18.73 35.81 23.16
CA VAL A 990 -20.06 35.60 22.53
C VAL A 990 -21.17 35.63 23.55
N ILE A 991 -20.99 34.94 24.70
CA ILE A 991 -22.01 34.91 25.77
C ILE A 991 -22.21 36.31 26.38
N ALA A 992 -21.13 37.10 26.52
CA ALA A 992 -21.23 38.47 27.03
C ALA A 992 -22.02 39.38 26.09
N LEU A 993 -21.88 39.20 24.76
CA LEU A 993 -22.62 40.00 23.78
C LEU A 993 -24.04 39.49 23.55
N PHE A 994 -24.24 38.20 23.53
CA PHE A 994 -25.48 37.54 23.16
C PHE A 994 -25.95 36.53 24.24
N PRO A 995 -26.23 36.96 25.47
CA PRO A 995 -26.61 36.05 26.57
C PRO A 995 -27.91 35.27 26.26
N ARG A 996 -28.75 35.80 25.37
CA ARG A 996 -29.99 35.11 24.92
C ARG A 996 -29.75 33.80 24.19
N LEU A 997 -28.53 33.59 23.69
CA LEU A 997 -28.19 32.30 23.04
C LEU A 997 -28.26 31.11 24.03
N LEU A 998 -28.10 31.35 25.33
CA LEU A 998 -28.19 30.29 26.35
C LEU A 998 -29.60 30.07 26.89
N LYS A 999 -30.61 30.82 26.39
CA LYS A 999 -31.99 30.65 26.87
C LYS A 999 -32.59 29.32 26.37
N PRO A 1000 -33.15 28.48 27.25
CA PRO A 1000 -33.87 27.28 26.83
C PRO A 1000 -35.19 27.73 26.13
N LEU A 1001 -35.67 26.88 25.22
CA LEU A 1001 -37.00 27.00 24.69
C LEU A 1001 -37.97 26.70 25.83
N SER A 1002 -38.51 27.78 26.46
CA SER A 1002 -39.53 27.61 27.49
C SER A 1002 -40.81 27.13 26.79
N PHE A 1003 -41.11 25.85 26.81
CA PHE A 1003 -42.51 25.42 26.78
C PHE A 1003 -43.11 25.92 28.11
N GLN A 1004 -44.01 26.89 28.00
CA GLN A 1004 -44.83 27.31 29.11
C GLN A 1004 -45.53 26.10 29.67
N GLN A 1005 -45.27 25.72 30.91
CA GLN A 1005 -46.27 25.15 31.80
C GLN A 1005 -47.05 26.23 32.46
#